data_42daa3c8f6a0750214c27fd469a6209d
#
_entry.id   42daa3c8f6a0750214c27fd469a6209d
#
_cell.length_a   1.000
_cell.length_b   1.000
_cell.length_c   1.000
_cell.angle_alpha   90.00
_cell.angle_beta   90.00
_cell.angle_gamma   90.00
#
_symmetry.space_group_name_H-M   'P 1'
#
loop_
_entity.id
_entity.type
_entity.pdbx_description
1 polymer ?
#
loop_
_entity_poly.entity_id
_entity_poly.type
_entity_poly.pdbx_seq_one_letter_code
_entity_poly.pdbx_strand_id
1 'polypeptide(L)'
;MSYRLVIAEKPSVGAAYAKVLGATNCQDGYWEGNGYLVSWCIGHLVELAPPNVYDEKYVKWSVADLPILPERWQYLVSASTKKQFGILKKLMNRPDVDSVTAATDAGREGELIFRLVYQQAGCKKFVSRLWLSSMEENAIREGFANLKPSTEYDALYNAALCRERADWMVGINASRLFSCLYGRPLAVGRVMTPVLAMTVMREAEIAAFIPEKFYTVVLAFAGGGTAFSRRFSQKADAEALLTSCRKEACAVVQDAERKEKSENPPQLYDLTTLQRDANRLLGFTAQQTLNYAQSLYEKRLITYPRTDSRFLTEDMAESLPGLASGTAAIFGAEEKLLVHVQQVINGGKVTDHHALLPTASVARADLSALPAGEMSILRLIAARLLCAVGEPYRYAETVLTTICAGEEFSAKGKVVLDEGWKSIEHRVLGDLLSKKKESAALPDVQRQSRCSIAGAELKEGQTSPPKHYNEDLLLSAMQSAGADSMEDDVERTGIGTPATRAATIEKLVQKGFLERKGDRKSKILLPTEKGRALVTVMPEQIQSPEMTADWENKLLRIERGEMEPEEFMTEIKEMISSLVTTTEATKGANALMKNKIIGICPNCGANVVEREKGWFCESNPCRFVLWKDNAFFKRLGKRLDSHVADKLLRDGRVRLKDCKSAKGKTYNATVLLSCETDGRSKFSLEFEGGR
;
A
#
# COMPACT_ATOMS: atom_id res chain seq x y z
N MET A 1 -16.28 -46.84 -8.54
CA MET A 1 -16.00 -46.09 -7.31
C MET A 1 -16.48 -44.67 -7.55
N SER A 2 -17.11 -44.05 -6.56
CA SER A 2 -17.59 -42.71 -6.62
C SER A 2 -16.54 -41.77 -5.96
N TYR A 3 -16.37 -40.58 -6.48
CA TYR A 3 -15.41 -39.59 -5.99
C TYR A 3 -16.12 -38.35 -5.45
N ARG A 4 -15.53 -37.76 -4.41
CA ARG A 4 -15.78 -36.38 -3.97
C ARG A 4 -14.68 -35.49 -4.53
N LEU A 5 -15.07 -34.44 -5.27
CA LEU A 5 -14.13 -33.45 -5.80
C LEU A 5 -13.95 -32.32 -4.77
N VAL A 6 -12.74 -32.08 -4.36
CA VAL A 6 -12.34 -30.96 -3.48
C VAL A 6 -11.62 -29.90 -4.31
N ILE A 7 -12.03 -28.64 -4.21
CA ILE A 7 -11.44 -27.54 -4.96
C ILE A 7 -10.89 -26.51 -3.98
N ALA A 8 -9.55 -26.46 -3.87
CA ALA A 8 -8.81 -25.48 -3.08
C ALA A 8 -8.60 -24.17 -3.87
N GLU A 9 -8.20 -23.10 -3.21
CA GLU A 9 -7.90 -21.82 -3.86
C GLU A 9 -6.53 -21.82 -4.53
N LYS A 10 -5.57 -22.60 -4.00
CA LYS A 10 -4.15 -22.59 -4.43
C LYS A 10 -3.59 -24.01 -4.50
N PRO A 11 -2.56 -24.24 -5.35
CA PRO A 11 -1.92 -25.55 -5.45
C PRO A 11 -1.37 -26.09 -4.13
N SER A 12 -0.76 -25.23 -3.31
CA SER A 12 -0.18 -25.59 -2.02
C SER A 12 -1.22 -26.06 -1.00
N VAL A 13 -2.38 -25.40 -0.99
CA VAL A 13 -3.54 -25.75 -0.15
C VAL A 13 -4.15 -27.08 -0.62
N GLY A 14 -4.30 -27.24 -1.94
CA GLY A 14 -4.76 -28.49 -2.53
C GLY A 14 -3.86 -29.69 -2.18
N ALA A 15 -2.55 -29.49 -2.20
CA ALA A 15 -1.59 -30.53 -1.80
C ALA A 15 -1.70 -30.88 -0.30
N ALA A 16 -1.97 -29.90 0.58
CA ALA A 16 -2.19 -30.15 2.01
C ALA A 16 -3.49 -30.98 2.23
N TYR A 17 -4.58 -30.60 1.57
CA TYR A 17 -5.83 -31.38 1.63
C TYR A 17 -5.65 -32.79 1.08
N ALA A 18 -4.97 -32.94 -0.07
CA ALA A 18 -4.71 -34.24 -0.69
C ALA A 18 -3.94 -35.18 0.28
N LYS A 19 -2.91 -34.66 0.97
CA LYS A 19 -2.14 -35.40 1.98
C LYS A 19 -3.04 -35.90 3.10
N VAL A 20 -3.87 -35.03 3.68
CA VAL A 20 -4.74 -35.37 4.82
C VAL A 20 -5.84 -36.34 4.44
N LEU A 21 -6.40 -36.21 3.22
CA LEU A 21 -7.48 -37.05 2.70
C LEU A 21 -6.95 -38.38 2.12
N GLY A 22 -5.63 -38.54 1.96
CA GLY A 22 -5.04 -39.74 1.39
C GLY A 22 -5.14 -39.84 -0.14
N ALA A 23 -5.34 -38.70 -0.83
CA ALA A 23 -5.27 -38.61 -2.28
C ALA A 23 -3.79 -38.46 -2.72
N THR A 24 -3.09 -39.57 -2.92
CA THR A 24 -1.63 -39.59 -3.10
C THR A 24 -1.16 -39.65 -4.54
N ASN A 25 -2.03 -39.98 -5.49
CA ASN A 25 -1.68 -40.09 -6.91
C ASN A 25 -1.76 -38.73 -7.59
N CYS A 26 -0.57 -38.16 -7.89
CA CYS A 26 -0.44 -36.86 -8.52
C CYS A 26 -0.71 -36.93 -10.03
N GLN A 27 -1.64 -36.11 -10.49
CA GLN A 27 -2.01 -35.95 -11.89
C GLN A 27 -1.72 -34.53 -12.37
N ASP A 28 -1.87 -34.24 -13.68
CA ASP A 28 -1.75 -32.88 -14.19
C ASP A 28 -2.91 -32.02 -13.68
N GLY A 29 -2.65 -31.17 -12.69
CA GLY A 29 -3.58 -30.23 -12.11
C GLY A 29 -4.54 -30.78 -11.03
N TYR A 30 -4.33 -32.01 -10.53
CA TYR A 30 -5.10 -32.56 -9.41
C TYR A 30 -4.40 -33.77 -8.76
N TRP A 31 -4.87 -34.16 -7.58
CA TRP A 31 -4.51 -35.38 -6.86
C TRP A 31 -5.69 -36.35 -6.83
N GLU A 32 -5.41 -37.64 -6.89
CA GLU A 32 -6.46 -38.67 -6.86
C GLU A 32 -6.12 -39.78 -5.85
N GLY A 33 -7.09 -40.26 -5.11
CA GLY A 33 -6.93 -41.38 -4.18
C GLY A 33 -7.98 -41.36 -3.08
N ASN A 34 -8.17 -42.49 -2.42
CA ASN A 34 -9.05 -42.68 -1.27
C ASN A 34 -10.49 -42.10 -1.45
N GLY A 35 -11.07 -42.22 -2.68
CA GLY A 35 -12.38 -41.68 -2.99
C GLY A 35 -12.43 -40.15 -3.18
N TYR A 36 -11.28 -39.47 -3.23
CA TYR A 36 -11.19 -38.07 -3.44
C TYR A 36 -10.42 -37.69 -4.71
N LEU A 37 -10.87 -36.62 -5.35
CA LEU A 37 -10.14 -35.85 -6.33
C LEU A 37 -9.90 -34.48 -5.70
N VAL A 38 -8.66 -34.06 -5.60
CA VAL A 38 -8.29 -32.76 -5.02
C VAL A 38 -7.63 -31.89 -6.08
N SER A 39 -8.30 -30.84 -6.48
CA SER A 39 -7.80 -29.87 -7.43
C SER A 39 -7.82 -28.47 -6.83
N TRP A 40 -7.44 -27.45 -7.61
CA TRP A 40 -7.28 -26.10 -7.09
C TRP A 40 -7.52 -25.03 -8.15
N CYS A 41 -7.88 -23.85 -7.68
CA CYS A 41 -7.83 -22.62 -8.46
C CYS A 41 -6.38 -22.04 -8.43
N ILE A 42 -6.14 -20.98 -9.19
CA ILE A 42 -4.90 -20.20 -9.17
C ILE A 42 -5.30 -18.73 -8.93
N GLY A 43 -6.00 -18.49 -7.80
CA GLY A 43 -6.77 -17.27 -7.60
C GLY A 43 -7.97 -17.20 -8.56
N HIS A 44 -8.33 -16.02 -9.05
CA HIS A 44 -9.42 -15.86 -10.01
C HIS A 44 -9.11 -16.52 -11.36
N LEU A 45 -9.89 -17.53 -11.74
CA LEU A 45 -9.85 -18.15 -13.06
C LEU A 45 -10.88 -17.53 -14.00
N VAL A 46 -11.91 -16.95 -13.44
CA VAL A 46 -13.05 -16.34 -14.11
C VAL A 46 -13.15 -14.90 -13.66
N GLU A 47 -13.33 -13.99 -14.60
CA GLU A 47 -13.35 -12.54 -14.37
C GLU A 47 -14.48 -11.89 -15.16
N LEU A 48 -14.92 -10.70 -14.73
CA LEU A 48 -15.92 -9.90 -15.45
C LEU A 48 -15.42 -9.55 -16.85
N ALA A 49 -16.28 -9.71 -17.83
CA ALA A 49 -15.98 -9.39 -19.21
C ALA A 49 -15.68 -7.89 -19.38
N PRO A 50 -14.70 -7.51 -20.21
CA PRO A 50 -14.48 -6.13 -20.55
C PRO A 50 -15.63 -5.55 -21.40
N PRO A 51 -15.83 -4.24 -21.42
CA PRO A 51 -16.99 -3.59 -22.07
C PRO A 51 -17.22 -3.97 -23.52
N ASN A 52 -16.16 -4.18 -24.29
CA ASN A 52 -16.26 -4.55 -25.71
C ASN A 52 -16.88 -5.94 -25.98
N VAL A 53 -17.01 -6.77 -24.93
CA VAL A 53 -17.73 -8.06 -25.04
C VAL A 53 -19.24 -7.84 -24.98
N TYR A 54 -19.68 -6.79 -24.33
CA TYR A 54 -21.09 -6.42 -24.25
C TYR A 54 -21.59 -5.74 -25.54
N ASP A 55 -20.75 -4.86 -26.13
CA ASP A 55 -21.08 -4.16 -27.38
C ASP A 55 -19.76 -3.67 -28.03
N GLU A 56 -19.61 -3.87 -29.36
CA GLU A 56 -18.45 -3.42 -30.13
C GLU A 56 -18.24 -1.90 -30.11
N LYS A 57 -19.30 -1.10 -29.90
CA LYS A 57 -19.15 0.36 -29.76
C LYS A 57 -18.20 0.73 -28.62
N TYR A 58 -18.10 -0.09 -27.58
CA TYR A 58 -17.23 0.16 -26.43
C TYR A 58 -15.73 -0.11 -26.69
N VAL A 59 -15.33 -0.54 -27.89
CA VAL A 59 -13.91 -0.63 -28.31
C VAL A 59 -13.28 0.76 -28.32
N LYS A 60 -13.97 1.74 -28.88
CA LYS A 60 -13.55 3.15 -28.82
C LYS A 60 -14.21 3.80 -27.59
N TRP A 61 -13.41 4.58 -26.88
CA TRP A 61 -13.93 5.30 -25.72
C TRP A 61 -14.56 6.61 -26.17
N SER A 62 -15.83 6.79 -25.85
CA SER A 62 -16.62 7.99 -26.12
C SER A 62 -17.47 8.33 -24.90
N VAL A 63 -17.62 9.61 -24.59
CA VAL A 63 -18.52 10.08 -23.53
C VAL A 63 -19.98 9.75 -23.88
N ALA A 64 -20.34 9.79 -25.17
CA ALA A 64 -21.70 9.49 -25.62
C ALA A 64 -22.15 8.05 -25.35
N ASP A 65 -21.19 7.13 -25.10
CA ASP A 65 -21.48 5.73 -24.79
C ASP A 65 -21.52 5.42 -23.29
N LEU A 66 -21.43 6.45 -22.44
CA LEU A 66 -21.49 6.35 -21.00
C LEU A 66 -22.88 6.77 -20.46
N PRO A 67 -23.33 6.18 -19.34
CA PRO A 67 -22.70 5.14 -18.54
C PRO A 67 -22.84 3.74 -19.13
N ILE A 68 -21.84 2.86 -18.90
CA ILE A 68 -21.91 1.43 -19.19
C ILE A 68 -22.45 0.72 -17.97
N LEU A 69 -23.71 0.29 -18.03
CA LEU A 69 -24.45 -0.36 -16.94
C LEU A 69 -25.04 -1.68 -17.44
N PRO A 70 -24.32 -2.80 -17.35
CA PRO A 70 -24.80 -4.08 -17.85
C PRO A 70 -26.07 -4.55 -17.11
N GLU A 71 -27.11 -4.93 -17.85
CA GLU A 71 -28.30 -5.60 -17.31
C GLU A 71 -28.00 -7.07 -17.02
N ARG A 72 -27.22 -7.71 -17.88
CA ARG A 72 -26.78 -9.10 -17.75
C ARG A 72 -25.26 -9.14 -17.70
N TRP A 73 -24.75 -9.65 -16.59
CA TRP A 73 -23.32 -9.79 -16.37
C TRP A 73 -22.72 -10.94 -17.18
N GLN A 74 -21.61 -10.69 -17.84
CA GLN A 74 -20.86 -11.68 -18.60
C GLN A 74 -19.50 -11.93 -17.92
N TYR A 75 -19.13 -13.19 -17.87
CA TYR A 75 -17.88 -13.64 -17.26
C TYR A 75 -17.04 -14.41 -18.27
N LEU A 76 -15.74 -14.23 -18.23
CA LEU A 76 -14.79 -14.87 -19.12
C LEU A 76 -13.74 -15.63 -18.33
N VAL A 77 -13.30 -16.76 -18.89
CA VAL A 77 -12.14 -17.47 -18.36
C VAL A 77 -10.87 -16.71 -18.75
N SER A 78 -10.03 -16.35 -17.76
CA SER A 78 -8.77 -15.66 -18.01
C SER A 78 -7.85 -16.50 -18.90
N ALA A 79 -7.21 -15.87 -19.88
CA ALA A 79 -6.35 -16.56 -20.84
C ALA A 79 -5.17 -17.26 -20.16
N SER A 80 -4.62 -16.69 -19.09
CA SER A 80 -3.49 -17.22 -18.34
C SER A 80 -3.83 -18.48 -17.52
N THR A 81 -5.09 -18.67 -17.12
CA THR A 81 -5.55 -19.77 -16.26
C THR A 81 -6.41 -20.79 -17.00
N LYS A 82 -6.57 -20.63 -18.31
CA LYS A 82 -7.45 -21.47 -19.16
C LYS A 82 -7.17 -22.97 -19.05
N LYS A 83 -5.88 -23.36 -18.88
CA LYS A 83 -5.49 -24.77 -18.72
C LYS A 83 -6.11 -25.33 -17.45
N GLN A 84 -5.92 -24.67 -16.31
CA GLN A 84 -6.42 -25.13 -15.02
C GLN A 84 -7.95 -25.13 -14.95
N PHE A 85 -8.58 -24.08 -15.51
CA PHE A 85 -10.05 -24.06 -15.66
C PHE A 85 -10.55 -25.25 -16.48
N GLY A 86 -9.87 -25.62 -17.56
CA GLY A 86 -10.23 -26.79 -18.36
C GLY A 86 -10.15 -28.11 -17.59
N ILE A 87 -9.17 -28.26 -16.69
CA ILE A 87 -9.05 -29.41 -15.79
C ILE A 87 -10.21 -29.42 -14.81
N LEU A 88 -10.50 -28.32 -14.12
CA LEU A 88 -11.61 -28.21 -13.16
C LEU A 88 -12.96 -28.51 -13.83
N LYS A 89 -13.20 -27.94 -15.01
CA LYS A 89 -14.44 -28.20 -15.78
C LYS A 89 -14.60 -29.67 -16.11
N LYS A 90 -13.53 -30.37 -16.51
CA LYS A 90 -13.57 -31.84 -16.78
C LYS A 90 -13.85 -32.59 -15.49
N LEU A 91 -13.15 -32.29 -14.39
CA LEU A 91 -13.33 -32.97 -13.10
C LEU A 91 -14.74 -32.78 -12.55
N MET A 92 -15.28 -31.57 -12.55
CA MET A 92 -16.62 -31.24 -12.09
C MET A 92 -17.72 -31.99 -12.84
N ASN A 93 -17.51 -32.26 -14.13
CA ASN A 93 -18.48 -32.92 -14.99
C ASN A 93 -18.22 -34.42 -15.21
N ARG A 94 -17.22 -35.02 -14.51
CA ARG A 94 -17.01 -36.48 -14.55
C ARG A 94 -18.24 -37.20 -14.00
N PRO A 95 -18.71 -38.29 -14.67
CA PRO A 95 -19.90 -39.03 -14.23
C PRO A 95 -19.69 -39.76 -12.90
N ASP A 96 -18.47 -40.10 -12.55
CA ASP A 96 -18.07 -40.78 -11.31
C ASP A 96 -17.76 -39.83 -10.14
N VAL A 97 -17.99 -38.53 -10.30
CA VAL A 97 -17.94 -37.53 -9.21
C VAL A 97 -19.36 -37.26 -8.74
N ASP A 98 -19.68 -37.54 -7.48
CA ASP A 98 -21.03 -37.36 -6.91
C ASP A 98 -21.25 -35.94 -6.36
N SER A 99 -20.23 -35.36 -5.72
CA SER A 99 -20.33 -34.06 -5.07
C SER A 99 -19.03 -33.25 -5.20
N VAL A 100 -19.16 -31.95 -5.03
CA VAL A 100 -18.06 -31.02 -5.02
C VAL A 100 -17.93 -30.35 -3.64
N THR A 101 -16.73 -30.26 -3.11
CA THR A 101 -16.44 -29.48 -1.89
C THR A 101 -15.74 -28.21 -2.28
N ALA A 102 -16.37 -27.07 -2.00
CA ALA A 102 -15.73 -25.75 -2.07
C ALA A 102 -14.79 -25.61 -0.88
N ALA A 103 -13.50 -25.67 -1.15
CA ALA A 103 -12.42 -25.62 -0.15
C ALA A 103 -11.45 -24.47 -0.44
N THR A 104 -11.96 -23.38 -1.01
CA THR A 104 -11.28 -22.09 -1.15
C THR A 104 -11.21 -21.37 0.19
N ASP A 105 -10.40 -20.33 0.27
CA ASP A 105 -10.17 -19.58 1.52
C ASP A 105 -11.52 -19.15 2.16
N ALA A 106 -11.54 -19.04 3.50
CA ALA A 106 -12.73 -18.80 4.30
C ALA A 106 -13.10 -17.31 4.33
N GLY A 107 -13.69 -16.79 3.26
CA GLY A 107 -14.07 -15.39 3.13
C GLY A 107 -14.85 -15.10 1.86
N ARG A 108 -15.30 -13.85 1.69
CA ARG A 108 -16.04 -13.37 0.52
C ARG A 108 -15.34 -13.70 -0.80
N GLU A 109 -14.02 -13.46 -0.85
CA GLU A 109 -13.21 -13.67 -2.04
C GLU A 109 -13.14 -15.15 -2.44
N GLY A 110 -12.86 -16.05 -1.47
CA GLY A 110 -12.80 -17.49 -1.73
C GLY A 110 -14.13 -18.06 -2.18
N GLU A 111 -15.26 -17.56 -1.62
CA GLU A 111 -16.59 -17.94 -2.05
C GLU A 111 -16.86 -17.48 -3.49
N LEU A 112 -16.50 -16.25 -3.84
CA LEU A 112 -16.64 -15.71 -5.19
C LEU A 112 -15.83 -16.52 -6.22
N ILE A 113 -14.56 -16.79 -5.93
CA ILE A 113 -13.67 -17.57 -6.80
C ILE A 113 -14.29 -18.93 -7.12
N PHE A 114 -14.74 -19.66 -6.10
CA PHE A 114 -15.34 -20.97 -6.30
C PHE A 114 -16.63 -20.92 -7.10
N ARG A 115 -17.58 -20.03 -6.72
CA ARG A 115 -18.90 -19.95 -7.35
C ARG A 115 -18.81 -19.56 -8.82
N LEU A 116 -17.95 -18.63 -9.19
CA LEU A 116 -17.74 -18.24 -10.57
C LEU A 116 -17.19 -19.40 -11.42
N VAL A 117 -16.22 -20.16 -10.87
CA VAL A 117 -15.69 -21.36 -11.56
C VAL A 117 -16.75 -22.43 -11.70
N TYR A 118 -17.54 -22.71 -10.65
CA TYR A 118 -18.60 -23.69 -10.66
C TYR A 118 -19.68 -23.37 -11.70
N GLN A 119 -20.13 -22.10 -11.74
CA GLN A 119 -21.11 -21.63 -12.70
C GLN A 119 -20.59 -21.68 -14.15
N GLN A 120 -19.37 -21.21 -14.37
CA GLN A 120 -18.75 -21.16 -15.70
C GLN A 120 -18.38 -22.56 -16.22
N ALA A 121 -18.15 -23.53 -15.33
CA ALA A 121 -17.98 -24.94 -15.69
C ALA A 121 -19.30 -25.61 -16.09
N GLY A 122 -20.46 -25.03 -15.76
CA GLY A 122 -21.77 -25.58 -15.97
C GLY A 122 -22.07 -26.81 -15.11
N CYS A 123 -21.44 -26.92 -13.95
CA CYS A 123 -21.63 -27.98 -12.99
C CYS A 123 -23.01 -27.85 -12.30
N LYS A 124 -23.68 -28.99 -12.04
CA LYS A 124 -25.00 -29.05 -11.35
C LYS A 124 -24.99 -30.00 -10.15
N LYS A 125 -23.81 -30.45 -9.72
CA LYS A 125 -23.68 -31.40 -8.62
C LYS A 125 -23.87 -30.69 -7.28
N PHE A 126 -24.24 -31.46 -6.27
CA PHE A 126 -24.32 -30.94 -4.90
C PHE A 126 -22.97 -30.36 -4.44
N VAL A 127 -23.02 -29.21 -3.78
CA VAL A 127 -21.81 -28.51 -3.27
C VAL A 127 -21.92 -28.43 -1.76
N SER A 128 -20.85 -28.87 -1.09
CA SER A 128 -20.58 -28.60 0.31
C SER A 128 -19.44 -27.57 0.47
N ARG A 129 -19.44 -26.83 1.56
CA ARG A 129 -18.45 -25.81 1.89
C ARG A 129 -17.58 -26.28 3.05
N LEU A 130 -16.27 -26.23 2.85
CA LEU A 130 -15.25 -26.35 3.88
C LEU A 130 -14.87 -24.96 4.36
N TRP A 131 -15.00 -24.69 5.65
CA TRP A 131 -14.64 -23.40 6.24
C TRP A 131 -13.51 -23.59 7.23
N LEU A 132 -12.31 -23.11 6.89
CA LEU A 132 -11.10 -23.30 7.69
C LEU A 132 -10.31 -21.99 7.77
N SER A 133 -9.87 -21.64 8.98
CA SER A 133 -8.93 -20.56 9.25
C SER A 133 -7.51 -21.05 9.64
N SER A 134 -7.32 -22.37 9.73
CA SER A 134 -6.03 -23.01 10.02
C SER A 134 -5.77 -24.15 9.05
N MET A 135 -4.49 -24.36 8.68
CA MET A 135 -4.03 -25.43 7.79
C MET A 135 -3.36 -26.59 8.52
N GLU A 136 -3.52 -26.67 9.85
CA GLU A 136 -3.05 -27.80 10.64
C GLU A 136 -3.84 -29.07 10.29
N GLU A 137 -3.17 -30.24 10.33
CA GLU A 137 -3.79 -31.51 9.88
C GLU A 137 -5.06 -31.86 10.66
N ASN A 138 -5.11 -31.54 11.96
CA ASN A 138 -6.28 -31.78 12.81
C ASN A 138 -7.45 -30.88 12.40
N ALA A 139 -7.20 -29.58 12.20
CA ALA A 139 -8.21 -28.62 11.77
C ALA A 139 -8.79 -29.03 10.40
N ILE A 140 -7.94 -29.49 9.47
CA ILE A 140 -8.40 -29.99 8.16
C ILE A 140 -9.32 -31.21 8.34
N ARG A 141 -8.94 -32.21 9.18
CA ARG A 141 -9.77 -33.41 9.43
C ARG A 141 -11.13 -33.06 10.02
N GLU A 142 -11.14 -32.20 11.03
CA GLU A 142 -12.37 -31.74 11.67
C GLU A 142 -13.26 -30.94 10.71
N GLY A 143 -12.67 -30.08 9.89
CA GLY A 143 -13.39 -29.31 8.88
C GLY A 143 -14.07 -30.23 7.83
N PHE A 144 -13.38 -31.27 7.35
CA PHE A 144 -13.98 -32.26 6.43
C PHE A 144 -15.04 -33.13 7.08
N ALA A 145 -15.02 -33.29 8.39
CA ALA A 145 -16.07 -33.97 9.16
C ALA A 145 -17.33 -33.09 9.34
N ASN A 146 -17.17 -31.74 9.28
CA ASN A 146 -18.20 -30.75 9.57
C ASN A 146 -18.57 -29.88 8.36
N LEU A 147 -18.58 -30.44 7.16
CA LEU A 147 -18.94 -29.71 5.94
C LEU A 147 -20.39 -29.23 6.00
N LYS A 148 -20.61 -27.99 5.57
CA LYS A 148 -21.94 -27.37 5.46
C LYS A 148 -22.41 -27.30 4.02
N PRO A 149 -23.74 -27.26 3.77
CA PRO A 149 -24.27 -26.98 2.43
C PRO A 149 -23.78 -25.58 1.95
N SER A 150 -23.38 -25.47 0.67
CA SER A 150 -22.92 -24.19 0.14
C SER A 150 -24.01 -23.11 0.14
N THR A 151 -25.27 -23.47 0.19
CA THR A 151 -26.41 -22.54 0.26
C THR A 151 -26.41 -21.67 1.53
N GLU A 152 -25.78 -22.15 2.62
CA GLU A 152 -25.62 -21.32 3.83
C GLU A 152 -24.74 -20.08 3.59
N TYR A 153 -23.98 -20.06 2.50
CA TYR A 153 -23.03 -18.98 2.14
C TYR A 153 -23.53 -18.13 0.96
N ASP A 154 -24.84 -18.23 0.59
CA ASP A 154 -25.38 -17.47 -0.55
C ASP A 154 -25.37 -15.96 -0.30
N ALA A 155 -25.64 -15.51 0.92
CA ALA A 155 -25.57 -14.09 1.29
C ALA A 155 -24.14 -13.55 1.20
N LEU A 156 -23.14 -14.32 1.65
CA LEU A 156 -21.73 -14.02 1.53
C LEU A 156 -21.30 -13.88 0.07
N TYR A 157 -21.73 -14.85 -0.78
CA TYR A 157 -21.48 -14.80 -2.22
C TYR A 157 -22.11 -13.56 -2.87
N ASN A 158 -23.33 -13.22 -2.51
CA ASN A 158 -24.03 -12.04 -3.03
C ASN A 158 -23.30 -10.73 -2.66
N ALA A 159 -22.81 -10.61 -1.43
CA ALA A 159 -22.00 -9.47 -1.01
C ALA A 159 -20.70 -9.35 -1.83
N ALA A 160 -19.99 -10.47 -2.03
CA ALA A 160 -18.79 -10.51 -2.86
C ALA A 160 -19.05 -10.10 -4.32
N LEU A 161 -20.15 -10.62 -4.88
CA LEU A 161 -20.59 -10.34 -6.25
C LEU A 161 -20.98 -8.87 -6.45
N CYS A 162 -21.70 -8.29 -5.49
CA CYS A 162 -22.03 -6.86 -5.48
C CYS A 162 -20.77 -6.00 -5.48
N ARG A 163 -19.80 -6.32 -4.63
CA ARG A 163 -18.52 -5.60 -4.57
C ARG A 163 -17.78 -5.65 -5.91
N GLU A 164 -17.61 -6.84 -6.49
CA GLU A 164 -16.91 -7.03 -7.78
C GLU A 164 -17.56 -6.21 -8.89
N ARG A 165 -18.90 -6.27 -9.01
CA ARG A 165 -19.66 -5.55 -10.02
C ARG A 165 -19.62 -4.04 -9.83
N ALA A 166 -19.73 -3.57 -8.60
CA ALA A 166 -19.64 -2.14 -8.27
C ALA A 166 -18.25 -1.59 -8.58
N ASP A 167 -17.18 -2.28 -8.18
CA ASP A 167 -15.80 -1.89 -8.48
C ASP A 167 -15.55 -1.87 -10.00
N TRP A 168 -16.09 -2.83 -10.76
CA TRP A 168 -16.02 -2.84 -12.22
C TRP A 168 -16.74 -1.63 -12.83
N MET A 169 -17.98 -1.35 -12.41
CA MET A 169 -18.76 -0.23 -12.96
C MET A 169 -18.09 1.12 -12.69
N VAL A 170 -17.65 1.35 -11.45
CA VAL A 170 -16.96 2.60 -11.10
C VAL A 170 -15.64 2.72 -11.87
N GLY A 171 -14.84 1.67 -11.87
CA GLY A 171 -13.54 1.66 -12.54
C GLY A 171 -13.65 1.93 -14.05
N ILE A 172 -14.58 1.29 -14.74
CA ILE A 172 -14.78 1.43 -16.17
C ILE A 172 -15.35 2.80 -16.53
N ASN A 173 -16.44 3.20 -15.89
CA ASN A 173 -17.14 4.44 -16.25
C ASN A 173 -16.31 5.67 -15.90
N ALA A 174 -15.78 5.77 -14.69
CA ALA A 174 -14.97 6.91 -14.29
C ALA A 174 -13.66 6.99 -15.09
N SER A 175 -12.95 5.85 -15.30
CA SER A 175 -11.72 5.88 -16.11
C SER A 175 -11.98 6.33 -17.54
N ARG A 176 -13.05 5.86 -18.18
CA ARG A 176 -13.41 6.28 -19.55
C ARG A 176 -13.84 7.72 -19.61
N LEU A 177 -14.71 8.16 -18.69
CA LEU A 177 -15.18 9.54 -18.61
C LEU A 177 -14.00 10.52 -18.55
N PHE A 178 -13.15 10.40 -17.54
CA PHE A 178 -12.01 11.29 -17.37
C PHE A 178 -10.99 11.15 -18.50
N SER A 179 -10.79 9.95 -19.05
CA SER A 179 -9.89 9.77 -20.20
C SER A 179 -10.41 10.46 -21.44
N CYS A 180 -11.73 10.45 -21.69
CA CYS A 180 -12.34 11.13 -22.83
C CYS A 180 -12.32 12.66 -22.64
N LEU A 181 -12.67 13.16 -21.46
CA LEU A 181 -12.67 14.58 -21.13
C LEU A 181 -11.29 15.24 -21.32
N TYR A 182 -10.22 14.52 -20.97
CA TYR A 182 -8.85 15.04 -21.01
C TYR A 182 -7.98 14.44 -22.12
N GLY A 183 -8.55 13.61 -22.99
CA GLY A 183 -7.90 13.07 -24.19
C GLY A 183 -6.67 12.17 -23.92
N ARG A 184 -6.54 11.57 -22.74
CA ARG A 184 -5.42 10.68 -22.35
C ARG A 184 -5.88 9.60 -21.38
N PRO A 185 -5.22 8.42 -21.33
CA PRO A 185 -5.58 7.38 -20.40
C PRO A 185 -5.42 7.86 -18.95
N LEU A 186 -6.53 7.93 -18.22
CA LEU A 186 -6.61 8.23 -16.80
C LEU A 186 -7.27 7.04 -16.10
N ALA A 187 -6.60 6.47 -15.12
CA ALA A 187 -7.14 5.39 -14.32
C ALA A 187 -7.77 5.98 -13.05
N VAL A 188 -9.02 5.65 -12.84
CA VAL A 188 -9.82 6.05 -11.67
C VAL A 188 -10.36 4.78 -11.02
N GLY A 189 -10.47 4.75 -9.72
CA GLY A 189 -11.01 3.60 -9.00
C GLY A 189 -11.17 3.88 -7.51
N ARG A 190 -12.09 3.15 -6.89
CA ARG A 190 -12.54 3.32 -5.51
C ARG A 190 -11.41 3.34 -4.47
N VAL A 191 -10.35 2.57 -4.65
CA VAL A 191 -9.19 2.51 -3.74
C VAL A 191 -8.10 3.47 -4.18
N MET A 192 -7.78 3.48 -5.47
CA MET A 192 -6.63 4.23 -6.00
C MET A 192 -6.82 5.74 -5.91
N THR A 193 -8.03 6.22 -6.14
CA THR A 193 -8.33 7.66 -6.16
C THR A 193 -8.27 8.29 -4.77
N PRO A 194 -8.91 7.74 -3.73
CA PRO A 194 -8.75 8.26 -2.36
C PRO A 194 -7.29 8.25 -1.88
N VAL A 195 -6.51 7.20 -2.19
CA VAL A 195 -5.09 7.15 -1.82
C VAL A 195 -4.28 8.28 -2.47
N LEU A 196 -4.57 8.59 -3.74
CA LEU A 196 -3.97 9.74 -4.41
C LEU A 196 -4.42 11.06 -3.77
N ALA A 197 -5.71 11.20 -3.48
CA ALA A 197 -6.27 12.40 -2.82
C ALA A 197 -5.63 12.64 -1.45
N MET A 198 -5.51 11.62 -0.61
CA MET A 198 -4.83 11.70 0.69
C MET A 198 -3.39 12.23 0.55
N THR A 199 -2.68 11.77 -0.49
CA THR A 199 -1.29 12.21 -0.73
C THR A 199 -1.27 13.68 -1.18
N VAL A 200 -2.19 14.10 -2.04
CA VAL A 200 -2.30 15.50 -2.50
C VAL A 200 -2.68 16.42 -1.33
N MET A 201 -3.65 16.03 -0.51
CA MET A 201 -4.07 16.80 0.67
C MET A 201 -2.94 16.96 1.69
N ARG A 202 -2.17 15.91 1.95
CA ARG A 202 -1.00 15.96 2.84
C ARG A 202 0.04 16.99 2.35
N GLU A 203 0.31 17.03 1.06
CA GLU A 203 1.25 18.01 0.49
C GLU A 203 0.69 19.44 0.53
N ALA A 204 -0.64 19.60 0.40
CA ALA A 204 -1.28 20.90 0.57
C ALA A 204 -1.21 21.39 2.04
N GLU A 205 -1.42 20.49 3.01
CA GLU A 205 -1.24 20.79 4.44
C GLU A 205 0.19 21.25 4.74
N ILE A 206 1.19 20.52 4.20
CA ILE A 206 2.61 20.87 4.39
C ILE A 206 2.92 22.23 3.76
N ALA A 207 2.41 22.49 2.56
CA ALA A 207 2.65 23.73 1.84
C ALA A 207 1.96 24.95 2.51
N ALA A 208 0.79 24.73 3.13
CA ALA A 208 0.04 25.77 3.84
C ALA A 208 0.54 26.00 5.28
N PHE A 209 1.40 25.11 5.78
CA PHE A 209 1.89 25.19 7.16
C PHE A 209 2.79 26.40 7.37
N ILE A 210 2.46 27.22 8.37
CA ILE A 210 3.25 28.37 8.79
C ILE A 210 3.99 27.99 10.07
N PRO A 211 5.33 27.86 10.03
CA PRO A 211 6.10 27.54 11.22
C PRO A 211 6.07 28.67 12.25
N GLU A 212 5.75 28.31 13.49
CA GLU A 212 5.75 29.24 14.62
C GLU A 212 6.97 29.00 15.49
N LYS A 213 7.70 30.06 15.83
CA LYS A 213 8.82 30.00 16.77
C LYS A 213 8.30 29.94 18.20
N PHE A 214 8.97 29.18 19.01
CA PHE A 214 8.76 29.16 20.45
C PHE A 214 10.09 29.09 21.20
N TYR A 215 10.06 29.56 22.43
CA TYR A 215 11.23 29.63 23.29
C TYR A 215 10.96 28.87 24.59
N THR A 216 11.97 28.15 25.08
CA THR A 216 11.87 27.35 26.32
C THR A 216 13.14 27.57 27.14
N VAL A 217 12.99 27.86 28.39
CA VAL A 217 14.13 27.90 29.32
C VAL A 217 14.38 26.49 29.83
N VAL A 218 15.65 26.09 29.82
CA VAL A 218 16.07 24.74 30.24
C VAL A 218 17.01 24.91 31.43
N LEU A 219 16.68 24.20 32.53
CA LEU A 219 17.55 24.10 33.69
C LEU A 219 18.31 22.78 33.64
N ALA A 220 19.61 22.81 33.83
CA ALA A 220 20.43 21.63 34.07
C ALA A 220 20.69 21.48 35.57
N PHE A 221 20.43 20.33 36.14
CA PHE A 221 20.67 20.05 37.57
C PHE A 221 22.06 19.47 37.79
N ALA A 222 22.71 19.86 38.88
CA ALA A 222 24.03 19.34 39.25
C ALA A 222 24.03 17.83 39.51
N GLY A 223 22.90 17.25 39.96
CA GLY A 223 22.68 15.81 40.13
C GLY A 223 22.31 15.08 38.86
N GLY A 224 22.38 15.76 37.70
CA GLY A 224 21.97 15.19 36.41
C GLY A 224 20.52 15.50 36.02
N GLY A 225 20.22 15.39 34.73
CA GLY A 225 18.90 15.67 34.18
C GLY A 225 18.68 17.14 33.82
N THR A 226 17.61 17.37 33.04
CA THR A 226 17.21 18.72 32.59
C THR A 226 15.72 18.91 32.77
N ALA A 227 15.32 20.11 33.19
CA ALA A 227 13.92 20.51 33.31
C ALA A 227 13.60 21.65 32.32
N PHE A 228 12.38 21.66 31.80
CA PHE A 228 11.91 22.58 30.76
C PHE A 228 10.78 23.44 31.31
N SER A 229 10.84 24.74 31.05
CA SER A 229 9.69 25.63 31.27
C SER A 229 8.56 25.35 30.26
N ARG A 230 7.42 26.00 30.43
CA ARG A 230 6.44 26.15 29.36
C ARG A 230 7.06 26.80 28.11
N ARG A 231 6.36 26.69 26.99
CA ARG A 231 6.75 27.37 25.76
C ARG A 231 6.29 28.81 25.76
N PHE A 232 7.19 29.73 25.39
CA PHE A 232 6.90 31.14 25.19
C PHE A 232 6.86 31.46 23.72
N SER A 233 5.89 32.29 23.30
CA SER A 233 5.81 32.82 21.93
C SER A 233 6.74 33.99 21.70
N GLN A 234 7.04 34.76 22.76
CA GLN A 234 7.94 35.93 22.73
C GLN A 234 9.28 35.60 23.34
N LYS A 235 10.35 35.94 22.63
CA LYS A 235 11.73 35.71 23.10
C LYS A 235 12.07 36.51 24.37
N ALA A 236 11.58 37.74 24.46
CA ALA A 236 11.80 38.60 25.59
C ALA A 236 11.31 38.04 26.93
N ASP A 237 10.13 37.37 26.91
CA ASP A 237 9.55 36.74 28.11
C ASP A 237 10.45 35.60 28.60
N ALA A 238 10.92 34.76 27.66
CA ALA A 238 11.82 33.67 27.97
C ALA A 238 13.20 34.12 28.43
N GLU A 239 13.75 35.23 27.88
CA GLU A 239 15.02 35.85 28.30
C GLU A 239 14.88 36.46 29.69
N ALA A 240 13.75 37.06 30.02
CA ALA A 240 13.47 37.61 31.36
C ALA A 240 13.46 36.48 32.40
N LEU A 241 12.77 35.37 32.10
CA LEU A 241 12.75 34.17 32.96
C LEU A 241 14.19 33.60 33.12
N LEU A 242 14.92 33.44 32.00
CA LEU A 242 16.30 32.93 32.01
C LEU A 242 17.19 33.77 32.93
N THR A 243 17.07 35.10 32.84
CA THR A 243 17.83 36.05 33.66
C THR A 243 17.52 35.90 35.13
N SER A 244 16.25 35.66 35.47
CA SER A 244 15.80 35.40 36.83
C SER A 244 16.31 34.05 37.33
N CYS A 245 16.18 32.97 36.53
CA CYS A 245 16.66 31.63 36.89
C CYS A 245 18.21 31.60 37.12
N ARG A 246 18.96 32.38 36.39
CA ARG A 246 20.45 32.46 36.56
C ARG A 246 20.89 33.07 37.90
N LYS A 247 20.01 33.77 38.60
CA LYS A 247 20.26 34.33 39.95
C LYS A 247 19.94 33.31 41.04
N GLU A 248 19.20 32.26 40.72
CA GLU A 248 18.81 31.21 41.66
C GLU A 248 19.89 30.12 41.72
N ALA A 249 20.28 29.72 42.95
CA ALA A 249 21.24 28.64 43.15
C ALA A 249 20.56 27.25 43.02
N CYS A 250 19.24 27.17 43.26
CA CYS A 250 18.48 25.91 43.27
C CYS A 250 17.04 26.13 42.80
N ALA A 251 16.44 25.08 42.28
CA ALA A 251 15.02 24.95 42.08
C ALA A 251 14.40 24.12 43.19
N VAL A 252 13.16 24.45 43.59
CA VAL A 252 12.43 23.74 44.66
C VAL A 252 11.52 22.71 44.02
N VAL A 253 11.60 21.47 44.49
CA VAL A 253 10.74 20.38 44.03
C VAL A 253 9.33 20.58 44.55
N GLN A 254 8.39 20.87 43.64
CA GLN A 254 6.97 21.00 43.95
C GLN A 254 6.33 19.62 44.04
N ASP A 255 6.68 18.74 43.06
CA ASP A 255 6.18 17.37 43.01
C ASP A 255 7.20 16.44 42.31
N ALA A 256 7.23 15.18 42.78
CA ALA A 256 8.07 14.13 42.22
C ALA A 256 7.24 12.84 42.15
N GLU A 257 6.64 12.61 41.00
CA GLU A 257 5.82 11.44 40.78
C GLU A 257 6.62 10.35 40.07
N ARG A 258 6.75 9.19 40.73
CA ARG A 258 7.36 7.99 40.12
C ARG A 258 6.29 6.94 39.89
N LYS A 259 6.10 6.56 38.61
CA LYS A 259 5.14 5.52 38.23
C LYS A 259 5.84 4.40 37.48
N GLU A 260 5.58 3.17 37.89
CA GLU A 260 5.96 2.01 37.10
C GLU A 260 5.00 1.87 35.93
N LYS A 261 5.54 1.69 34.74
CA LYS A 261 4.82 1.50 33.49
C LYS A 261 5.26 0.19 32.86
N SER A 262 4.31 -0.44 32.19
CA SER A 262 4.54 -1.63 31.39
C SER A 262 4.16 -1.36 29.95
N GLU A 263 5.00 -1.79 29.01
CA GLU A 263 4.74 -1.76 27.58
C GLU A 263 4.62 -3.20 27.10
N ASN A 264 3.42 -3.58 26.69
CA ASN A 264 3.14 -4.94 26.25
C ASN A 264 3.98 -5.32 25.03
N PRO A 265 4.26 -6.61 24.83
CA PRO A 265 4.84 -7.12 23.61
C PRO A 265 4.04 -6.69 22.37
N PRO A 266 4.71 -6.48 21.22
CA PRO A 266 4.02 -6.18 19.98
C PRO A 266 3.21 -7.40 19.53
N GLN A 267 2.06 -7.16 18.92
CA GLN A 267 1.32 -8.24 18.24
C GLN A 267 2.13 -8.83 17.10
N LEU A 268 1.78 -10.05 16.66
CA LEU A 268 2.34 -10.69 15.48
C LEU A 268 2.14 -9.82 14.23
N TYR A 269 2.82 -10.14 13.14
CA TYR A 269 2.65 -9.43 11.87
C TYR A 269 1.41 -9.91 11.11
N ASP A 270 0.62 -8.93 10.65
CA ASP A 270 -0.12 -9.00 9.40
C ASP A 270 0.78 -8.50 8.24
N LEU A 271 0.32 -8.61 6.99
CA LEU A 271 1.10 -8.13 5.85
C LEU A 271 1.38 -6.62 5.92
N THR A 272 0.39 -5.81 6.30
CA THR A 272 0.53 -4.34 6.33
C THR A 272 1.58 -3.89 7.35
N THR A 273 1.56 -4.46 8.54
CA THR A 273 2.55 -4.11 9.58
C THR A 273 3.95 -4.61 9.23
N LEU A 274 4.08 -5.77 8.59
CA LEU A 274 5.36 -6.22 8.04
C LEU A 274 5.88 -5.25 6.98
N GLN A 275 5.04 -4.80 6.05
CA GLN A 275 5.41 -3.83 5.02
C GLN A 275 5.85 -2.49 5.61
N ARG A 276 5.16 -2.02 6.64
CA ARG A 276 5.49 -0.79 7.36
C ARG A 276 6.85 -0.88 8.04
N ASP A 277 7.12 -1.96 8.78
CA ASP A 277 8.40 -2.15 9.45
C ASP A 277 9.55 -2.40 8.46
N ALA A 278 9.31 -3.14 7.38
CA ALA A 278 10.28 -3.32 6.31
C ALA A 278 10.63 -1.99 5.60
N ASN A 279 9.66 -1.11 5.39
CA ASN A 279 9.92 0.22 4.86
C ASN A 279 10.75 1.06 5.83
N ARG A 280 10.37 1.09 7.11
CA ARG A 280 11.03 1.89 8.15
C ARG A 280 12.46 1.42 8.44
N LEU A 281 12.70 0.11 8.53
CA LEU A 281 13.99 -0.46 8.95
C LEU A 281 14.92 -0.75 7.78
N LEU A 282 14.37 -1.19 6.64
CA LEU A 282 15.14 -1.67 5.49
C LEU A 282 15.04 -0.75 4.26
N GLY A 283 14.07 0.16 4.22
CA GLY A 283 13.77 1.01 3.07
C GLY A 283 13.15 0.25 1.89
N PHE A 284 12.55 -0.92 2.15
CA PHE A 284 11.85 -1.67 1.12
C PHE A 284 10.50 -1.04 0.81
N THR A 285 10.08 -1.11 -0.46
CA THR A 285 8.71 -0.77 -0.81
C THR A 285 7.74 -1.85 -0.34
N ALA A 286 6.47 -1.50 -0.19
CA ALA A 286 5.43 -2.46 0.16
C ALA A 286 5.37 -3.63 -0.84
N GLN A 287 5.55 -3.34 -2.14
CA GLN A 287 5.57 -4.37 -3.18
C GLN A 287 6.80 -5.27 -3.08
N GLN A 288 7.99 -4.71 -2.80
CA GLN A 288 9.19 -5.51 -2.58
C GLN A 288 9.04 -6.45 -1.39
N THR A 289 8.49 -5.93 -0.28
CA THR A 289 8.21 -6.73 0.92
C THR A 289 7.26 -7.88 0.62
N LEU A 290 6.17 -7.62 -0.11
CA LEU A 290 5.23 -8.65 -0.53
C LEU A 290 5.91 -9.72 -1.42
N ASN A 291 6.73 -9.29 -2.38
CA ASN A 291 7.42 -10.22 -3.26
C ASN A 291 8.39 -11.13 -2.50
N TYR A 292 9.16 -10.59 -1.55
CA TYR A 292 10.04 -11.39 -0.70
C TYR A 292 9.27 -12.35 0.22
N ALA A 293 8.18 -11.87 0.83
CA ALA A 293 7.33 -12.71 1.66
C ALA A 293 6.66 -13.83 0.84
N GLN A 294 6.19 -13.54 -0.37
CA GLN A 294 5.63 -14.53 -1.29
C GLN A 294 6.67 -15.60 -1.66
N SER A 295 7.91 -15.21 -1.97
CA SER A 295 8.99 -16.14 -2.26
C SER A 295 9.34 -17.03 -1.06
N LEU A 296 9.38 -16.47 0.15
CA LEU A 296 9.59 -17.24 1.39
C LEU A 296 8.46 -18.25 1.64
N TYR A 297 7.22 -17.87 1.38
CA TYR A 297 6.07 -18.76 1.48
C TYR A 297 6.16 -19.93 0.48
N GLU A 298 6.51 -19.66 -0.77
CA GLU A 298 6.70 -20.69 -1.80
C GLU A 298 7.83 -21.67 -1.45
N LYS A 299 8.86 -21.18 -0.74
CA LYS A 299 9.92 -22.00 -0.14
C LYS A 299 9.49 -22.70 1.16
N ARG A 300 8.25 -22.50 1.62
CA ARG A 300 7.69 -23.03 2.87
C ARG A 300 8.44 -22.57 4.14
N LEU A 301 9.07 -21.39 4.11
CA LEU A 301 9.80 -20.84 5.24
C LEU A 301 8.93 -19.95 6.13
N ILE A 302 7.84 -19.41 5.60
CA ILE A 302 6.84 -18.65 6.37
C ILE A 302 5.43 -19.14 6.05
N THR A 303 4.46 -18.76 6.89
CA THR A 303 3.03 -18.94 6.63
C THR A 303 2.53 -18.00 5.53
N TYR A 304 1.27 -18.10 5.11
CA TYR A 304 0.72 -17.35 3.99
C TYR A 304 0.82 -15.82 4.22
N PRO A 305 1.45 -15.05 3.32
CA PRO A 305 1.79 -13.66 3.62
C PRO A 305 0.64 -12.66 3.51
N ARG A 306 -0.45 -12.98 2.81
CA ARG A 306 -1.55 -12.04 2.58
C ARG A 306 -2.63 -12.15 3.65
N THR A 307 -2.24 -12.01 4.89
CA THR A 307 -3.13 -12.02 6.05
C THR A 307 -3.33 -10.61 6.62
N ASP A 308 -4.48 -10.36 7.17
CA ASP A 308 -4.84 -9.18 7.97
C ASP A 308 -4.88 -9.47 9.48
N SER A 309 -4.82 -10.75 9.86
CA SER A 309 -4.79 -11.13 11.26
C SER A 309 -3.41 -10.96 11.89
N ARG A 310 -3.41 -10.61 13.17
CA ARG A 310 -2.25 -10.52 14.05
C ARG A 310 -2.30 -11.54 15.19
N PHE A 311 -3.23 -12.51 15.06
CA PHE A 311 -3.49 -13.53 16.05
C PHE A 311 -3.39 -14.92 15.42
N LEU A 312 -3.32 -15.93 16.29
CA LEU A 312 -3.32 -17.35 15.95
C LEU A 312 -4.59 -18.00 16.46
N THR A 313 -4.92 -19.15 15.90
CA THR A 313 -6.02 -19.99 16.32
C THR A 313 -5.63 -20.88 17.51
N GLU A 314 -6.61 -21.38 18.25
CA GLU A 314 -6.43 -22.16 19.48
C GLU A 314 -5.64 -23.45 19.24
N ASP A 315 -5.85 -24.12 18.10
CA ASP A 315 -5.14 -25.35 17.69
C ASP A 315 -3.63 -25.16 17.54
N MET A 316 -3.15 -23.93 17.31
CA MET A 316 -1.71 -23.63 17.20
C MET A 316 -1.03 -23.47 18.57
N ALA A 317 -1.76 -23.40 19.67
CA ALA A 317 -1.22 -23.12 20.97
C ALA A 317 -0.21 -24.18 21.45
N GLU A 318 -0.44 -25.45 21.13
CA GLU A 318 0.43 -26.57 21.53
C GLU A 318 1.78 -26.55 20.77
N SER A 319 1.77 -26.21 19.48
CA SER A 319 2.97 -26.23 18.62
C SER A 319 3.85 -24.98 18.77
N LEU A 320 3.26 -23.86 19.23
CA LEU A 320 3.91 -22.55 19.26
C LEU A 320 5.19 -22.49 20.13
N PRO A 321 5.25 -23.10 21.34
CA PRO A 321 6.49 -23.08 22.13
C PRO A 321 7.67 -23.74 21.43
N GLY A 322 7.44 -24.86 20.76
CA GLY A 322 8.46 -25.55 19.97
C GLY A 322 8.95 -24.71 18.78
N LEU A 323 8.03 -24.04 18.08
CA LEU A 323 8.34 -23.13 16.98
C LEU A 323 9.14 -21.92 17.46
N ALA A 324 8.73 -21.30 18.58
CA ALA A 324 9.43 -20.16 19.15
C ALA A 324 10.85 -20.53 19.60
N SER A 325 11.02 -21.64 20.30
CA SER A 325 12.34 -22.12 20.74
C SER A 325 13.27 -22.45 19.56
N GLY A 326 12.76 -23.15 18.53
CA GLY A 326 13.53 -23.41 17.34
C GLY A 326 13.91 -22.14 16.57
N THR A 327 13.02 -21.16 16.53
CA THR A 327 13.31 -19.84 15.91
C THR A 327 14.35 -19.07 16.72
N ALA A 328 14.27 -19.10 18.06
CA ALA A 328 15.23 -18.44 18.94
C ALA A 328 16.65 -19.01 18.78
N ALA A 329 16.78 -20.34 18.64
CA ALA A 329 18.06 -21.01 18.38
C ALA A 329 18.73 -20.51 17.08
N ILE A 330 17.95 -20.36 16.02
CA ILE A 330 18.45 -19.92 14.72
C ILE A 330 18.89 -18.46 14.73
N PHE A 331 18.15 -17.60 15.43
CA PHE A 331 18.41 -16.15 15.46
C PHE A 331 19.13 -15.66 16.70
N GLY A 332 19.66 -16.57 17.54
CA GLY A 332 20.53 -16.26 18.68
C GLY A 332 19.81 -15.59 19.84
N ALA A 333 18.56 -15.95 20.11
CA ALA A 333 17.74 -15.35 21.16
C ALA A 333 17.30 -16.32 22.29
N GLU A 334 17.99 -17.44 22.44
CA GLU A 334 17.60 -18.55 23.36
C GLU A 334 17.63 -18.18 24.85
N GLU A 335 18.62 -17.38 25.29
CA GLU A 335 18.94 -17.21 26.72
C GLU A 335 17.86 -16.50 27.55
N LYS A 336 16.86 -15.86 26.95
CA LYS A 336 15.85 -15.04 27.65
C LYS A 336 14.42 -15.26 27.15
N LEU A 337 14.17 -16.35 26.44
CA LEU A 337 12.86 -16.59 25.87
C LEU A 337 11.95 -17.30 26.90
N LEU A 338 11.02 -16.55 27.49
CA LEU A 338 9.82 -17.09 28.15
C LEU A 338 8.66 -16.98 27.18
N VAL A 339 8.01 -18.10 26.85
CA VAL A 339 6.96 -18.14 25.82
C VAL A 339 5.58 -18.03 26.45
N HIS A 340 4.94 -16.87 26.27
CA HIS A 340 3.58 -16.58 26.73
C HIS A 340 2.57 -16.78 25.60
N VAL A 341 2.17 -18.03 25.37
CA VAL A 341 1.33 -18.45 24.26
C VAL A 341 0.00 -17.67 24.18
N GLN A 342 -0.65 -17.44 25.32
CA GLN A 342 -1.98 -16.84 25.37
C GLN A 342 -2.03 -15.38 24.89
N GLN A 343 -0.89 -14.69 24.83
CA GLN A 343 -0.83 -13.31 24.34
C GLN A 343 -1.15 -13.19 22.83
N VAL A 344 -0.94 -14.26 22.06
CA VAL A 344 -1.08 -14.27 20.62
C VAL A 344 -2.21 -15.16 20.11
N ILE A 345 -2.90 -15.89 21.00
CA ILE A 345 -4.03 -16.75 20.66
C ILE A 345 -5.33 -15.98 20.77
N ASN A 346 -6.06 -15.87 19.68
CA ASN A 346 -7.43 -15.35 19.63
C ASN A 346 -8.06 -15.73 18.28
N GLY A 347 -8.66 -16.90 18.19
CA GLY A 347 -9.30 -17.42 16.97
C GLY A 347 -10.45 -16.53 16.46
N GLY A 348 -11.16 -15.84 17.38
CA GLY A 348 -12.22 -14.89 16.98
C GLY A 348 -11.71 -13.66 16.22
N LYS A 349 -10.39 -13.39 16.21
CA LYS A 349 -9.74 -12.32 15.42
C LYS A 349 -8.91 -12.87 14.26
N VAL A 350 -9.07 -14.14 13.93
CA VAL A 350 -8.50 -14.74 12.71
C VAL A 350 -9.62 -14.85 11.70
N THR A 351 -9.45 -14.17 10.57
CA THR A 351 -10.38 -14.19 9.43
C THR A 351 -10.03 -15.37 8.51
N ASP A 352 -9.51 -15.08 7.32
CA ASP A 352 -9.12 -16.08 6.32
C ASP A 352 -7.85 -16.85 6.70
N HIS A 353 -6.89 -16.14 7.29
CA HIS A 353 -5.56 -16.65 7.65
C HIS A 353 -5.06 -16.07 8.96
N HIS A 354 -4.37 -16.91 9.74
CA HIS A 354 -3.69 -16.46 10.96
C HIS A 354 -2.47 -15.55 10.65
N ALA A 355 -1.88 -14.94 11.67
CA ALA A 355 -0.73 -14.07 11.59
C ALA A 355 0.48 -14.73 10.90
N LEU A 356 1.40 -13.89 10.40
CA LEU A 356 2.65 -14.32 9.77
C LEU A 356 3.60 -14.93 10.81
N LEU A 357 4.06 -16.14 10.52
CA LEU A 357 5.02 -16.89 11.30
C LEU A 357 6.14 -17.48 10.44
N PRO A 358 7.34 -17.71 10.98
CA PRO A 358 8.26 -18.69 10.42
C PRO A 358 7.64 -20.09 10.52
N THR A 359 8.00 -21.00 9.66
CA THR A 359 7.60 -22.42 9.77
C THR A 359 8.72 -23.25 10.39
N ALA A 360 8.41 -24.45 10.84
CA ALA A 360 9.40 -25.41 11.33
C ALA A 360 10.46 -25.79 10.27
N SER A 361 10.19 -25.54 8.98
CA SER A 361 11.13 -25.79 7.89
C SER A 361 12.35 -24.86 7.94
N VAL A 362 12.29 -23.72 8.60
CA VAL A 362 13.41 -22.78 8.75
C VAL A 362 14.61 -23.45 9.43
N ALA A 363 14.37 -24.35 10.40
CA ALA A 363 15.42 -25.07 11.11
C ALA A 363 16.20 -26.07 10.21
N ARG A 364 15.65 -26.44 9.05
CA ARG A 364 16.25 -27.41 8.13
C ARG A 364 16.75 -26.77 6.83
N ALA A 365 16.44 -25.48 6.64
CA ALA A 365 16.76 -24.76 5.41
C ALA A 365 18.20 -24.23 5.44
N ASP A 366 18.85 -24.21 4.29
CA ASP A 366 20.07 -23.46 4.12
C ASP A 366 19.77 -21.97 3.96
N LEU A 367 19.77 -21.26 5.09
CA LEU A 367 19.46 -19.82 5.12
C LEU A 367 20.55 -18.98 4.45
N SER A 368 21.77 -19.49 4.29
CA SER A 368 22.87 -18.79 3.63
C SER A 368 22.66 -18.66 2.11
N ALA A 369 21.84 -19.53 1.54
CA ALA A 369 21.45 -19.50 0.13
C ALA A 369 20.32 -18.51 -0.17
N LEU A 370 19.70 -17.92 0.84
CA LEU A 370 18.60 -16.95 0.63
C LEU A 370 19.15 -15.62 0.11
N PRO A 371 18.44 -14.98 -0.85
CA PRO A 371 18.70 -13.59 -1.21
C PRO A 371 18.62 -12.67 0.02
N ALA A 372 19.48 -11.68 0.10
CA ALA A 372 19.58 -10.78 1.26
C ALA A 372 18.24 -10.10 1.64
N GLY A 373 17.39 -9.79 0.64
CA GLY A 373 16.06 -9.22 0.89
C GLY A 373 15.11 -10.21 1.56
N GLU A 374 15.11 -11.47 1.11
CA GLU A 374 14.29 -12.53 1.71
C GLU A 374 14.78 -12.85 3.13
N MET A 375 16.09 -12.97 3.33
CA MET A 375 16.67 -13.18 4.66
C MET A 375 16.30 -12.04 5.62
N SER A 376 16.30 -10.79 5.15
CA SER A 376 15.91 -9.65 5.97
C SER A 376 14.42 -9.70 6.38
N ILE A 377 13.52 -10.10 5.47
CA ILE A 377 12.10 -10.27 5.79
C ILE A 377 11.86 -11.44 6.74
N LEU A 378 12.52 -12.58 6.52
CA LEU A 378 12.45 -13.72 7.44
C LEU A 378 12.90 -13.34 8.85
N ARG A 379 13.99 -12.57 8.97
CA ARG A 379 14.52 -12.06 10.22
C ARG A 379 13.54 -11.13 10.95
N LEU A 380 12.81 -10.26 10.21
CA LEU A 380 11.75 -9.43 10.80
C LEU A 380 10.61 -10.27 11.36
N ILE A 381 10.15 -11.27 10.59
CA ILE A 381 9.05 -12.16 11.02
C ILE A 381 9.47 -12.98 12.25
N ALA A 382 10.69 -13.52 12.24
CA ALA A 382 11.25 -14.25 13.37
C ALA A 382 11.36 -13.38 14.64
N ALA A 383 11.94 -12.19 14.51
CA ALA A 383 12.03 -11.24 15.63
C ALA A 383 10.66 -10.89 16.20
N ARG A 384 9.66 -10.67 15.33
CA ARG A 384 8.31 -10.34 15.73
C ARG A 384 7.63 -11.48 16.50
N LEU A 385 7.78 -12.73 16.06
CA LEU A 385 7.29 -13.90 16.78
C LEU A 385 7.88 -13.95 18.19
N LEU A 386 9.21 -13.87 18.31
CA LEU A 386 9.92 -13.98 19.57
C LEU A 386 9.57 -12.84 20.53
N CYS A 387 9.41 -11.62 20.02
CA CYS A 387 8.96 -10.48 20.81
C CYS A 387 7.51 -10.65 21.28
N ALA A 388 6.61 -11.10 20.38
CA ALA A 388 5.18 -11.19 20.67
C ALA A 388 4.83 -12.21 21.77
N VAL A 389 5.65 -13.24 21.93
CA VAL A 389 5.49 -14.23 23.00
C VAL A 389 6.34 -13.92 24.25
N GLY A 390 7.10 -12.83 24.23
CA GLY A 390 8.02 -12.44 25.29
C GLY A 390 7.36 -11.71 26.45
N GLU A 391 8.19 -11.34 27.45
CA GLU A 391 7.79 -10.57 28.61
C GLU A 391 7.55 -9.09 28.28
N PRO A 392 6.65 -8.41 29.00
CA PRO A 392 6.49 -6.97 28.87
C PRO A 392 7.78 -6.19 29.21
N TYR A 393 8.01 -5.09 28.50
CA TYR A 393 9.05 -4.14 28.85
C TYR A 393 8.58 -3.26 30.01
N ARG A 394 9.31 -3.28 31.15
CA ARG A 394 8.94 -2.57 32.38
C ARG A 394 9.93 -1.45 32.66
N TYR A 395 9.41 -0.29 33.03
CA TYR A 395 10.23 0.87 33.38
C TYR A 395 9.52 1.75 34.42
N ALA A 396 10.32 2.45 35.24
CA ALA A 396 9.84 3.53 36.08
C ALA A 396 10.00 4.86 35.34
N GLU A 397 8.91 5.58 35.14
CA GLU A 397 8.90 6.96 34.67
C GLU A 397 8.84 7.90 35.86
N THR A 398 9.79 8.81 36.00
CA THR A 398 9.77 9.88 37.00
C THR A 398 9.43 11.17 36.31
N VAL A 399 8.38 11.86 36.75
CA VAL A 399 8.04 13.23 36.37
C VAL A 399 8.36 14.13 37.56
N LEU A 400 9.31 15.03 37.33
CA LEU A 400 9.72 15.99 38.34
C LEU A 400 9.21 17.37 37.95
N THR A 401 8.40 17.97 38.83
CA THR A 401 7.96 19.37 38.72
C THR A 401 8.70 20.21 39.73
N THR A 402 9.41 21.23 39.24
CA THR A 402 10.19 22.14 40.08
C THR A 402 9.80 23.58 39.84
N ILE A 403 9.96 24.42 40.88
CA ILE A 403 9.77 25.87 40.78
C ILE A 403 11.13 26.54 40.82
N CYS A 404 11.37 27.41 39.87
CA CYS A 404 12.54 28.30 39.81
C CYS A 404 12.10 29.69 39.37
N ALA A 405 12.52 30.73 40.11
CA ALA A 405 12.11 32.11 39.83
C ALA A 405 10.59 32.32 39.67
N GLY A 406 9.78 31.55 40.42
CA GLY A 406 8.31 31.63 40.38
C GLY A 406 7.64 30.89 39.21
N GLU A 407 8.39 30.33 38.29
CA GLU A 407 7.84 29.53 37.16
C GLU A 407 8.09 28.03 37.35
N GLU A 408 7.15 27.25 36.77
CA GLU A 408 7.19 25.78 36.80
C GLU A 408 8.12 25.22 35.69
N PHE A 409 8.92 24.23 36.09
CA PHE A 409 9.77 23.46 35.16
C PHE A 409 9.48 21.98 35.32
N SER A 410 9.28 21.29 34.21
CA SER A 410 9.03 19.85 34.18
C SER A 410 10.23 19.08 33.62
N ALA A 411 10.62 18.01 34.30
CA ALA A 411 11.61 17.06 33.83
C ALA A 411 11.02 15.65 33.78
N LYS A 412 11.42 14.85 32.79
CA LYS A 412 11.01 13.44 32.69
C LYS A 412 12.25 12.57 32.59
N GLY A 413 12.31 11.58 33.47
CA GLY A 413 13.33 10.55 33.48
C GLY A 413 12.72 9.17 33.32
N LYS A 414 13.52 8.24 32.80
CA LYS A 414 13.09 6.85 32.61
C LYS A 414 14.20 5.92 33.09
N VAL A 415 13.86 5.00 33.95
CA VAL A 415 14.75 3.94 34.44
C VAL A 415 14.15 2.61 34.03
N VAL A 416 14.91 1.82 33.26
CA VAL A 416 14.48 0.48 32.84
C VAL A 416 14.53 -0.45 34.03
N LEU A 417 13.44 -1.15 34.34
CA LEU A 417 13.32 -2.16 35.37
C LEU A 417 13.52 -3.57 34.79
N ASP A 418 12.93 -3.80 33.63
CA ASP A 418 13.04 -5.05 32.88
C ASP A 418 12.99 -4.75 31.37
N GLU A 419 13.96 -5.25 30.65
CA GLU A 419 14.03 -5.03 29.18
C GLU A 419 12.97 -5.84 28.42
N GLY A 420 12.48 -6.94 29.00
CA GLY A 420 11.46 -7.79 28.40
C GLY A 420 11.71 -8.09 26.92
N TRP A 421 10.64 -7.99 26.11
CA TRP A 421 10.71 -8.24 24.67
C TRP A 421 11.69 -7.32 23.90
N LYS A 422 12.05 -6.16 24.44
CA LYS A 422 12.99 -5.25 23.75
C LYS A 422 14.41 -5.80 23.74
N SER A 423 14.79 -6.59 24.74
CA SER A 423 16.08 -7.28 24.73
C SER A 423 16.19 -8.28 23.57
N ILE A 424 15.08 -8.97 23.27
CA ILE A 424 14.97 -9.90 22.13
C ILE A 424 15.05 -9.12 20.82
N GLU A 425 14.28 -8.03 20.67
CA GLU A 425 14.31 -7.17 19.51
C GLU A 425 15.72 -6.65 19.22
N HIS A 426 16.41 -6.15 20.25
CA HIS A 426 17.80 -5.67 20.12
C HIS A 426 18.77 -6.77 19.72
N ARG A 427 18.60 -7.98 20.23
CA ARG A 427 19.47 -9.11 19.90
C ARG A 427 19.29 -9.54 18.44
N VAL A 428 18.05 -9.66 17.99
CA VAL A 428 17.74 -10.12 16.63
C VAL A 428 17.90 -9.02 15.58
N LEU A 429 17.54 -7.76 15.88
CA LEU A 429 17.48 -6.65 14.91
C LEU A 429 18.41 -5.47 15.23
N GLY A 430 19.30 -5.60 16.23
CA GLY A 430 20.07 -4.46 16.75
C GLY A 430 20.84 -3.64 15.71
N ASP A 431 21.35 -4.27 14.66
CA ASP A 431 22.02 -3.61 13.53
C ASP A 431 21.07 -2.75 12.66
N LEU A 432 19.76 -3.01 12.71
CA LEU A 432 18.72 -2.29 11.98
C LEU A 432 18.09 -1.18 12.83
N LEU A 433 18.15 -1.30 14.16
CA LEU A 433 17.54 -0.36 15.08
C LEU A 433 18.38 0.91 15.24
N SER A 434 17.72 2.06 15.25
CA SER A 434 18.39 3.33 15.55
C SER A 434 18.83 3.35 17.01
N LYS A 435 20.08 3.76 17.27
CA LYS A 435 20.53 4.00 18.66
C LYS A 435 19.68 5.12 19.28
N LYS A 436 18.78 4.79 20.17
CA LYS A 436 18.05 5.78 20.96
C LYS A 436 19.03 6.38 21.97
N LYS A 437 19.04 7.72 22.08
CA LYS A 437 19.69 8.38 23.21
C LYS A 437 18.97 7.91 24.49
N GLU A 438 19.73 7.36 25.41
CA GLU A 438 19.22 7.07 26.75
C GLU A 438 18.70 8.37 27.37
N SER A 439 17.50 8.33 27.97
CA SER A 439 17.02 9.46 28.75
C SER A 439 17.90 9.57 30.00
N ALA A 440 18.40 10.77 30.26
CA ALA A 440 19.22 11.01 31.47
C ALA A 440 18.42 10.60 32.72
N ALA A 441 19.07 9.91 33.63
CA ALA A 441 18.49 9.64 34.95
C ALA A 441 18.24 10.98 35.65
N LEU A 442 17.07 11.13 36.25
CA LEU A 442 16.78 12.25 37.14
C LEU A 442 17.33 11.97 38.56
N PRO A 443 17.72 13.01 39.33
CA PRO A 443 18.10 12.85 40.70
C PRO A 443 16.94 12.26 41.52
N ASP A 444 17.27 11.41 42.46
CA ASP A 444 16.31 10.88 43.43
C ASP A 444 16.01 11.95 44.49
N VAL A 445 14.88 12.63 44.31
CA VAL A 445 14.50 13.78 45.14
C VAL A 445 13.05 13.67 45.58
N GLN A 446 12.80 14.18 46.80
CA GLN A 446 11.45 14.21 47.37
C GLN A 446 10.83 15.60 47.25
N ARG A 447 9.55 15.70 47.46
CA ARG A 447 8.82 16.97 47.50
C ARG A 447 9.46 17.91 48.51
N GLN A 448 9.56 19.21 48.17
CA GLN A 448 10.24 20.29 48.92
C GLN A 448 11.78 20.19 48.94
N SER A 449 12.38 19.19 48.35
CA SER A 449 13.85 19.16 48.13
C SER A 449 14.30 20.31 47.26
N ARG A 450 15.57 20.70 47.42
CA ARG A 450 16.22 21.69 46.58
C ARG A 450 17.18 21.03 45.58
N CYS A 451 16.94 21.23 44.28
CA CYS A 451 17.82 20.77 43.25
C CYS A 451 18.80 21.91 42.88
N SER A 452 20.10 21.72 43.11
CA SER A 452 21.10 22.66 42.70
C SER A 452 21.13 22.83 41.16
N ILE A 453 21.12 24.06 40.68
CA ILE A 453 21.13 24.39 39.25
C ILE A 453 22.60 24.47 38.84
N ALA A 454 23.01 23.61 37.90
CA ALA A 454 24.33 23.66 37.27
C ALA A 454 24.39 24.68 36.12
N GLY A 455 23.26 24.98 35.51
CA GLY A 455 23.18 25.97 34.43
C GLY A 455 21.75 26.19 33.96
N ALA A 456 21.53 27.34 33.32
CA ALA A 456 20.28 27.68 32.65
C ALA A 456 20.54 28.22 31.24
N GLU A 457 19.82 27.70 30.26
CA GLU A 457 19.96 28.09 28.86
C GLU A 457 18.59 28.33 28.20
N LEU A 458 18.59 29.16 27.14
CA LEU A 458 17.44 29.38 26.29
C LEU A 458 17.52 28.45 25.08
N LYS A 459 16.47 27.67 24.85
CA LYS A 459 16.28 26.88 23.63
C LYS A 459 15.24 27.53 22.74
N GLU A 460 15.63 27.84 21.53
CA GLU A 460 14.72 28.23 20.45
C GLU A 460 14.26 26.95 19.73
N GLY A 461 12.97 26.82 19.53
CA GLY A 461 12.34 25.77 18.77
C GLY A 461 11.40 26.35 17.73
N GLN A 462 10.95 25.52 16.82
CA GLN A 462 9.97 25.86 15.80
C GLN A 462 8.99 24.69 15.62
N THR A 463 7.69 24.99 15.45
CA THR A 463 6.73 23.99 15.07
C THR A 463 7.08 23.44 13.68
N SER A 464 6.78 22.19 13.43
CA SER A 464 7.06 21.51 12.15
C SER A 464 5.77 21.02 11.50
N PRO A 465 5.71 21.06 10.16
CA PRO A 465 4.57 20.53 9.43
C PRO A 465 4.44 19.00 9.65
N PRO A 466 3.29 18.40 9.28
CA PRO A 466 3.17 16.97 9.17
C PRO A 466 4.26 16.40 8.27
N LYS A 467 4.68 15.17 8.51
CA LYS A 467 5.66 14.50 7.65
C LYS A 467 5.06 14.17 6.30
N HIS A 468 5.86 14.29 5.24
CA HIS A 468 5.53 13.71 3.94
C HIS A 468 5.18 12.23 4.08
N TYR A 469 4.28 11.72 3.25
CA TYR A 469 4.06 10.29 3.21
C TYR A 469 5.29 9.57 2.65
N ASN A 470 5.76 8.56 3.36
CA ASN A 470 6.51 7.45 2.84
C ASN A 470 5.57 6.23 2.76
N GLU A 471 6.04 5.06 2.38
CA GLU A 471 5.16 3.89 2.29
C GLU A 471 4.63 3.43 3.65
N ASP A 472 5.43 3.52 4.73
CA ASP A 472 4.97 3.23 6.09
C ASP A 472 3.78 4.11 6.49
N LEU A 473 3.94 5.44 6.38
CA LEU A 473 2.90 6.39 6.78
C LEU A 473 1.65 6.30 5.87
N LEU A 474 1.83 6.09 4.57
CA LEU A 474 0.71 5.95 3.64
C LEU A 474 -0.06 4.65 3.89
N LEU A 475 0.62 3.52 4.10
CA LEU A 475 -0.03 2.26 4.47
C LEU A 475 -0.80 2.39 5.79
N SER A 476 -0.21 3.07 6.79
CA SER A 476 -0.90 3.37 8.05
C SER A 476 -2.16 4.20 7.82
N ALA A 477 -2.07 5.25 7.01
CA ALA A 477 -3.19 6.10 6.68
C ALA A 477 -4.28 5.35 5.89
N MET A 478 -3.89 4.47 4.95
CA MET A 478 -4.83 3.60 4.23
C MET A 478 -5.56 2.63 5.16
N GLN A 479 -4.88 2.12 6.18
CA GLN A 479 -5.46 1.19 7.15
C GLN A 479 -6.49 1.85 8.07
N SER A 480 -6.29 3.12 8.43
CA SER A 480 -7.19 3.88 9.31
C SER A 480 -8.22 4.73 8.55
N ALA A 481 -8.06 4.91 7.23
CA ALA A 481 -8.96 5.77 6.46
C ALA A 481 -10.38 5.23 6.43
N GLY A 482 -11.35 6.04 6.87
CA GLY A 482 -12.75 5.65 6.95
C GLY A 482 -13.09 4.68 8.10
N ALA A 483 -12.11 4.26 8.92
CA ALA A 483 -12.34 3.29 9.99
C ALA A 483 -13.37 3.76 11.02
N ASP A 484 -13.38 5.06 11.33
CA ASP A 484 -14.33 5.64 12.28
C ASP A 484 -15.80 5.60 11.76
N SER A 485 -15.99 5.38 10.46
CA SER A 485 -17.29 5.29 9.79
C SER A 485 -17.71 3.86 9.48
N MET A 486 -16.87 2.87 9.83
CA MET A 486 -17.14 1.43 9.62
C MET A 486 -17.70 0.81 10.88
N GLU A 487 -18.60 -0.18 10.70
CA GLU A 487 -19.07 -1.02 11.81
C GLU A 487 -17.93 -1.94 12.29
N ASP A 488 -17.99 -2.35 13.57
CA ASP A 488 -16.94 -3.19 14.18
C ASP A 488 -16.78 -4.56 13.51
N ASP A 489 -17.85 -5.08 12.94
CA ASP A 489 -17.92 -6.41 12.34
C ASP A 489 -17.61 -6.44 10.82
N VAL A 490 -17.24 -5.31 10.20
CA VAL A 490 -16.86 -5.34 8.79
C VAL A 490 -15.63 -6.23 8.60
N GLU A 491 -15.65 -7.03 7.54
CA GLU A 491 -14.58 -7.98 7.22
C GLU A 491 -13.19 -7.30 7.15
N ARG A 492 -13.16 -6.06 6.68
CA ARG A 492 -11.88 -5.34 6.47
C ARG A 492 -12.03 -3.84 6.71
N THR A 493 -11.19 -3.31 7.55
CA THR A 493 -11.15 -1.87 7.85
C THR A 493 -10.20 -1.12 6.93
N GLY A 494 -10.50 0.16 6.69
CA GLY A 494 -9.66 1.06 5.88
C GLY A 494 -9.85 0.90 4.37
N ILE A 495 -8.95 1.50 3.60
CA ILE A 495 -8.98 1.49 2.12
C ILE A 495 -8.07 0.41 1.58
N GLY A 496 -8.61 -0.45 0.73
CA GLY A 496 -7.90 -1.58 0.15
C GLY A 496 -7.61 -2.69 1.16
N THR A 497 -7.40 -3.89 0.66
CA THR A 497 -7.01 -5.05 1.48
C THR A 497 -5.50 -5.08 1.68
N PRO A 498 -4.95 -5.76 2.68
CA PRO A 498 -3.51 -5.93 2.84
C PRO A 498 -2.83 -6.40 1.55
N ALA A 499 -3.45 -7.31 0.83
CA ALA A 499 -2.94 -7.83 -0.44
C ALA A 499 -2.92 -6.77 -1.57
N THR A 500 -3.82 -5.80 -1.58
CA THR A 500 -4.01 -4.84 -2.67
C THR A 500 -3.39 -3.47 -2.42
N ARG A 501 -3.12 -3.09 -1.17
CA ARG A 501 -2.54 -1.78 -0.81
C ARG A 501 -1.20 -1.53 -1.51
N ALA A 502 -0.29 -2.49 -1.45
CA ALA A 502 1.01 -2.40 -2.13
C ALA A 502 0.88 -2.20 -3.65
N ALA A 503 0.03 -3.00 -4.29
CA ALA A 503 -0.23 -2.90 -5.72
C ALA A 503 -0.87 -1.57 -6.10
N THR A 504 -1.72 -0.99 -5.24
CA THR A 504 -2.33 0.32 -5.44
C THR A 504 -1.29 1.43 -5.45
N ILE A 505 -0.38 1.45 -4.45
CA ILE A 505 0.72 2.43 -4.40
C ILE A 505 1.61 2.29 -5.63
N GLU A 506 2.00 1.06 -5.96
CA GLU A 506 2.85 0.79 -7.13
C GLU A 506 2.19 1.23 -8.44
N LYS A 507 0.89 0.97 -8.60
CA LYS A 507 0.11 1.39 -9.77
C LYS A 507 0.03 2.92 -9.90
N LEU A 508 -0.11 3.64 -8.79
CA LEU A 508 -0.08 5.12 -8.78
C LEU A 508 1.28 5.65 -9.25
N VAL A 509 2.38 5.03 -8.83
CA VAL A 509 3.74 5.39 -9.27
C VAL A 509 3.95 5.04 -10.75
N GLN A 510 3.60 3.84 -11.18
CA GLN A 510 3.74 3.40 -12.58
C GLN A 510 2.88 4.24 -13.55
N LYS A 511 1.69 4.68 -13.14
CA LYS A 511 0.83 5.58 -13.92
C LYS A 511 1.31 7.04 -13.91
N GLY A 512 2.34 7.37 -13.13
CA GLY A 512 2.92 8.70 -13.01
C GLY A 512 2.02 9.69 -12.29
N PHE A 513 1.18 9.23 -11.35
CA PHE A 513 0.42 10.09 -10.44
C PHE A 513 1.20 10.41 -9.18
N LEU A 514 2.01 9.45 -8.71
CA LEU A 514 2.97 9.61 -7.62
C LEU A 514 4.39 9.40 -8.12
N GLU A 515 5.35 10.00 -7.43
CA GLU A 515 6.78 9.73 -7.62
C GLU A 515 7.46 9.45 -6.27
N ARG A 516 8.50 8.62 -6.29
CA ARG A 516 9.34 8.35 -5.13
C ARG A 516 10.57 9.26 -5.18
N LYS A 517 10.78 10.09 -4.14
CA LYS A 517 11.97 10.95 -3.99
C LYS A 517 12.70 10.67 -2.70
N GLY A 518 14.01 10.91 -2.67
CA GLY A 518 14.88 10.70 -1.51
C GLY A 518 15.77 9.48 -1.63
N ASP A 519 16.57 9.25 -0.58
CA ASP A 519 17.54 8.16 -0.51
C ASP A 519 16.85 6.82 -0.25
N ARG A 520 17.61 5.72 -0.41
CA ARG A 520 17.08 4.36 -0.30
C ARG A 520 16.23 4.11 0.96
N LYS A 521 16.64 4.67 2.13
CA LYS A 521 15.96 4.48 3.42
C LYS A 521 14.96 5.59 3.76
N SER A 522 14.93 6.70 3.02
CA SER A 522 14.13 7.88 3.32
C SER A 522 13.25 8.33 2.14
N LYS A 523 12.85 7.38 1.29
CA LYS A 523 11.98 7.69 0.15
C LYS A 523 10.62 8.17 0.61
N ILE A 524 10.23 9.34 0.11
CA ILE A 524 8.91 9.91 0.27
C ILE A 524 8.11 9.75 -1.02
N LEU A 525 6.79 9.70 -0.89
CA LEU A 525 5.83 9.64 -1.97
C LEU A 525 5.24 11.02 -2.20
N LEU A 526 5.50 11.61 -3.35
CA LEU A 526 5.00 12.93 -3.72
C LEU A 526 4.03 12.83 -4.89
N PRO A 527 2.91 13.57 -4.86
CA PRO A 527 2.04 13.68 -6.02
C PRO A 527 2.73 14.48 -7.12
N THR A 528 2.68 13.96 -8.33
CA THR A 528 3.13 14.66 -9.53
C THR A 528 2.16 15.79 -9.91
N GLU A 529 2.51 16.67 -10.83
CA GLU A 529 1.59 17.66 -11.40
C GLU A 529 0.33 16.98 -11.98
N LYS A 530 0.52 15.85 -12.69
CA LYS A 530 -0.57 15.02 -13.20
C LYS A 530 -1.47 14.47 -12.09
N GLY A 531 -0.88 14.01 -10.99
CA GLY A 531 -1.63 13.50 -9.83
C GLY A 531 -2.46 14.58 -9.16
N ARG A 532 -1.87 15.76 -8.90
CA ARG A 532 -2.59 16.91 -8.33
C ARG A 532 -3.75 17.33 -9.22
N ALA A 533 -3.48 17.52 -10.53
CA ALA A 533 -4.51 17.93 -11.46
C ALA A 533 -5.67 16.92 -11.53
N LEU A 534 -5.39 15.61 -11.47
CA LEU A 534 -6.44 14.59 -11.46
C LEU A 534 -7.35 14.73 -10.23
N VAL A 535 -6.77 14.90 -9.03
CA VAL A 535 -7.53 15.12 -7.79
C VAL A 535 -8.36 16.39 -7.87
N THR A 536 -7.81 17.48 -8.42
CA THR A 536 -8.51 18.77 -8.54
C THR A 536 -9.78 18.70 -9.41
N VAL A 537 -9.80 17.85 -10.42
CA VAL A 537 -10.93 17.74 -11.36
C VAL A 537 -11.93 16.64 -11.02
N MET A 538 -11.58 15.75 -10.10
CA MET A 538 -12.49 14.69 -9.69
C MET A 538 -13.50 15.18 -8.66
N PRO A 539 -14.76 14.71 -8.71
CA PRO A 539 -15.73 14.93 -7.64
C PRO A 539 -15.23 14.39 -6.30
N GLU A 540 -15.53 15.11 -5.23
CA GLU A 540 -15.15 14.79 -3.87
C GLU A 540 -15.60 13.38 -3.45
N GLN A 541 -16.78 12.98 -3.87
CA GLN A 541 -17.35 11.67 -3.59
C GLN A 541 -16.42 10.49 -3.98
N ILE A 542 -15.73 10.56 -5.14
CA ILE A 542 -14.81 9.49 -5.56
C ILE A 542 -13.45 9.60 -4.85
N GLN A 543 -13.15 10.75 -4.26
CA GLN A 543 -11.90 10.98 -3.54
C GLN A 543 -12.01 10.55 -2.07
N SER A 544 -13.22 10.39 -1.55
CA SER A 544 -13.47 10.17 -0.13
C SER A 544 -13.26 8.72 0.28
N PRO A 545 -12.55 8.46 1.39
CA PRO A 545 -12.51 7.16 2.05
C PRO A 545 -13.87 6.71 2.58
N GLU A 546 -14.75 7.64 2.96
CA GLU A 546 -16.07 7.38 3.54
C GLU A 546 -16.97 6.63 2.57
N MET A 547 -16.82 6.85 1.25
CA MET A 547 -17.52 6.05 0.24
C MET A 547 -17.17 4.56 0.37
N THR A 548 -15.89 4.25 0.65
CA THR A 548 -15.47 2.85 0.86
C THR A 548 -16.06 2.29 2.15
N ALA A 549 -16.10 3.08 3.21
CA ALA A 549 -16.71 2.70 4.48
C ALA A 549 -18.21 2.41 4.33
N ASP A 550 -18.95 3.29 3.67
CA ASP A 550 -20.36 3.09 3.38
C ASP A 550 -20.62 1.80 2.59
N TRP A 551 -19.80 1.53 1.58
CA TRP A 551 -19.94 0.29 0.81
C TRP A 551 -19.67 -0.95 1.67
N GLU A 552 -18.61 -0.98 2.48
CA GLU A 552 -18.30 -2.15 3.31
C GLU A 552 -19.42 -2.38 4.36
N ASN A 553 -20.00 -1.33 4.94
CA ASN A 553 -21.15 -1.44 5.83
C ASN A 553 -22.39 -2.03 5.10
N LYS A 554 -22.67 -1.58 3.88
CA LYS A 554 -23.78 -2.09 3.07
C LYS A 554 -23.55 -3.55 2.64
N LEU A 555 -22.30 -3.90 2.27
CA LEU A 555 -21.93 -5.27 1.94
C LEU A 555 -22.06 -6.20 3.15
N LEU A 556 -21.73 -5.72 4.36
CA LEU A 556 -21.97 -6.45 5.60
C LEU A 556 -23.46 -6.69 5.85
N ARG A 557 -24.30 -5.69 5.60
CA ARG A 557 -25.77 -5.84 5.71
C ARG A 557 -26.33 -6.84 4.70
N ILE A 558 -25.79 -6.90 3.47
CA ILE A 558 -26.15 -7.94 2.49
C ILE A 558 -25.75 -9.31 3.02
N GLU A 559 -24.57 -9.47 3.59
CA GLU A 559 -24.07 -10.72 4.16
C GLU A 559 -24.94 -11.22 5.33
N ARG A 560 -25.50 -10.28 6.12
CA ARG A 560 -26.42 -10.58 7.22
C ARG A 560 -27.87 -10.82 6.75
N GLY A 561 -28.17 -10.58 5.48
CA GLY A 561 -29.53 -10.63 4.95
C GLY A 561 -30.41 -9.44 5.36
N GLU A 562 -29.81 -8.34 5.77
CA GLU A 562 -30.45 -7.10 6.20
C GLU A 562 -30.65 -6.08 5.06
N MET A 563 -30.05 -6.34 3.91
CA MET A 563 -30.14 -5.52 2.70
C MET A 563 -30.17 -6.40 1.46
N GLU A 564 -31.07 -6.09 0.52
CA GLU A 564 -31.12 -6.82 -0.75
C GLU A 564 -29.98 -6.38 -1.69
N PRO A 565 -29.33 -7.32 -2.40
CA PRO A 565 -28.26 -7.02 -3.36
C PRO A 565 -28.62 -5.98 -4.41
N GLU A 566 -29.86 -6.01 -4.92
CA GLU A 566 -30.34 -5.09 -5.95
C GLU A 566 -30.50 -3.64 -5.44
N GLU A 567 -30.78 -3.45 -4.16
CA GLU A 567 -30.84 -2.12 -3.54
C GLU A 567 -29.46 -1.44 -3.64
N PHE A 568 -28.42 -2.13 -3.17
CA PHE A 568 -27.04 -1.66 -3.27
C PHE A 568 -26.61 -1.38 -4.72
N MET A 569 -26.91 -2.31 -5.63
CA MET A 569 -26.55 -2.17 -7.05
C MET A 569 -27.26 -1.01 -7.73
N THR A 570 -28.50 -0.70 -7.30
CA THR A 570 -29.26 0.44 -7.81
C THR A 570 -28.63 1.77 -7.39
N GLU A 571 -28.24 1.91 -6.12
CA GLU A 571 -27.50 3.10 -5.65
C GLU A 571 -26.20 3.31 -6.43
N ILE A 572 -25.45 2.24 -6.73
CA ILE A 572 -24.22 2.33 -7.52
C ILE A 572 -24.52 2.81 -8.95
N LYS A 573 -25.57 2.28 -9.59
CA LYS A 573 -25.98 2.71 -10.95
C LYS A 573 -26.38 4.18 -10.97
N GLU A 574 -27.12 4.64 -9.98
CA GLU A 574 -27.52 6.05 -9.82
C GLU A 574 -26.31 6.97 -9.61
N MET A 575 -25.40 6.58 -8.73
CA MET A 575 -24.16 7.32 -8.48
C MET A 575 -23.34 7.46 -9.77
N ILE A 576 -23.16 6.39 -10.54
CA ILE A 576 -22.42 6.42 -11.80
C ILE A 576 -23.13 7.27 -12.86
N SER A 577 -24.45 7.17 -12.95
CA SER A 577 -25.27 7.97 -13.88
C SER A 577 -25.14 9.46 -13.55
N SER A 578 -25.24 9.82 -12.27
CA SER A 578 -24.99 11.17 -11.80
C SER A 578 -23.58 11.64 -12.14
N LEU A 579 -22.55 10.82 -11.85
CA LEU A 579 -21.16 11.14 -12.19
C LEU A 579 -20.98 11.49 -13.67
N VAL A 580 -21.55 10.67 -14.56
CA VAL A 580 -21.41 10.85 -16.00
C VAL A 580 -22.13 12.09 -16.50
N THR A 581 -23.32 12.39 -15.96
CA THR A 581 -24.16 13.49 -16.42
C THR A 581 -23.74 14.85 -15.85
N THR A 582 -23.16 14.88 -14.65
CA THR A 582 -22.81 16.13 -13.96
C THR A 582 -21.35 16.55 -14.15
N THR A 583 -20.48 15.63 -14.59
CA THR A 583 -19.06 15.93 -14.71
C THR A 583 -18.72 16.52 -16.08
N GLU A 584 -18.21 17.75 -16.07
CA GLU A 584 -17.70 18.45 -17.24
C GLU A 584 -16.17 18.65 -17.17
N ALA A 585 -15.56 18.87 -18.34
CA ALA A 585 -14.12 19.18 -18.40
C ALA A 585 -13.80 20.52 -17.71
N THR A 586 -12.94 20.50 -16.71
CA THR A 586 -12.50 21.71 -16.01
C THR A 586 -11.53 22.50 -16.90
N LYS A 587 -11.85 23.78 -17.16
CA LYS A 587 -10.95 24.69 -17.90
C LYS A 587 -9.65 24.89 -17.10
N GLY A 588 -8.50 24.84 -17.76
CA GLY A 588 -7.19 25.08 -17.13
C GLY A 588 -6.49 23.83 -16.57
N ALA A 589 -7.07 22.64 -16.65
CA ALA A 589 -6.43 21.38 -16.24
C ALA A 589 -5.34 20.92 -17.25
N ASN A 590 -4.41 21.81 -17.62
CA ASN A 590 -3.41 21.59 -18.68
C ASN A 590 -2.50 20.37 -18.40
N ALA A 591 -2.22 20.07 -17.14
CA ALA A 591 -1.41 18.92 -16.76
C ALA A 591 -2.08 17.56 -17.10
N LEU A 592 -3.41 17.55 -17.25
CA LEU A 592 -4.18 16.37 -17.68
C LEU A 592 -4.34 16.26 -19.18
N MET A 593 -4.20 17.35 -19.93
CA MET A 593 -4.35 17.31 -21.38
C MET A 593 -3.31 16.38 -22.01
N LYS A 594 -3.71 15.65 -23.03
CA LYS A 594 -2.93 14.58 -23.68
C LYS A 594 -1.56 15.03 -24.13
N ASN A 595 -1.45 16.29 -24.47
CA ASN A 595 -0.31 16.83 -25.17
C ASN A 595 0.11 18.15 -24.54
N LYS A 596 1.35 18.25 -24.10
CA LYS A 596 1.96 19.54 -23.76
C LYS A 596 2.00 20.37 -25.05
N ILE A 597 1.18 21.42 -25.11
CA ILE A 597 1.27 22.41 -26.18
C ILE A 597 2.61 23.10 -26.01
N ILE A 598 3.47 23.05 -27.04
CA ILE A 598 4.79 23.67 -27.02
C ILE A 598 4.89 24.85 -27.97
N GLY A 599 3.86 25.14 -28.74
CA GLY A 599 3.85 26.27 -29.63
C GLY A 599 2.72 26.20 -30.65
N ILE A 600 2.74 27.16 -31.58
CA ILE A 600 1.77 27.25 -32.65
C ILE A 600 2.40 26.73 -33.97
N CYS A 601 1.63 25.99 -34.73
CA CYS A 601 2.07 25.45 -36.02
C CYS A 601 2.34 26.57 -37.03
N PRO A 602 3.55 26.68 -37.54
CA PRO A 602 3.87 27.73 -38.54
C PRO A 602 3.19 27.51 -39.88
N ASN A 603 2.61 26.30 -40.11
CA ASN A 603 1.94 26.00 -41.38
C ASN A 603 0.44 26.32 -41.34
N CYS A 604 -0.28 26.10 -40.25
CA CYS A 604 -1.74 26.21 -40.20
C CYS A 604 -2.29 26.97 -38.96
N GLY A 605 -1.45 27.43 -38.07
CA GLY A 605 -1.86 28.18 -36.86
C GLY A 605 -2.48 27.35 -35.72
N ALA A 606 -2.62 26.02 -35.87
CA ALA A 606 -3.12 25.16 -34.81
C ALA A 606 -2.01 24.86 -33.77
N ASN A 607 -2.39 24.28 -32.63
CA ASN A 607 -1.43 23.89 -31.59
C ASN A 607 -0.46 22.81 -32.07
N VAL A 608 0.80 22.92 -31.68
CA VAL A 608 1.80 21.86 -31.80
C VAL A 608 2.01 21.22 -30.44
N VAL A 609 1.88 19.91 -30.38
CA VAL A 609 1.81 19.14 -29.16
C VAL A 609 2.90 18.08 -29.08
N GLU A 610 3.45 17.88 -27.87
CA GLU A 610 4.49 16.89 -27.64
C GLU A 610 3.90 15.48 -27.58
N ARG A 611 4.50 14.54 -28.37
CA ARG A 611 4.26 13.09 -28.32
C ARG A 611 5.58 12.35 -28.12
N GLU A 612 5.50 11.04 -27.93
CA GLU A 612 6.67 10.19 -27.66
C GLU A 612 7.79 10.40 -28.69
N LYS A 613 7.48 10.39 -29.98
CA LYS A 613 8.45 10.44 -31.09
C LYS A 613 8.76 11.85 -31.62
N GLY A 614 8.02 12.87 -31.18
CA GLY A 614 8.17 14.23 -31.73
C GLY A 614 7.09 15.20 -31.31
N TRP A 615 7.05 16.35 -31.93
CA TRP A 615 6.03 17.39 -31.75
C TRP A 615 5.20 17.51 -33.02
N PHE A 616 3.89 17.37 -32.90
CA PHE A 616 2.94 17.21 -34.00
C PHE A 616 1.91 18.33 -33.97
N CYS A 617 1.53 18.83 -35.14
CA CYS A 617 0.36 19.68 -35.26
C CYS A 617 -0.92 18.89 -34.91
N GLU A 618 -1.85 19.50 -34.20
CA GLU A 618 -3.14 18.89 -33.84
C GLU A 618 -4.16 18.92 -34.96
N SER A 619 -3.99 19.79 -35.94
CA SER A 619 -4.90 19.90 -37.08
C SER A 619 -4.75 18.72 -38.04
N ASN A 620 -5.88 18.08 -38.37
CA ASN A 620 -5.93 16.85 -39.18
C ASN A 620 -6.08 17.16 -40.65
N PRO A 621 -5.59 17.90 -41.42
CA PRO A 621 -4.84 17.63 -42.61
C PRO A 621 -3.40 18.14 -42.57
N CYS A 622 -2.99 18.84 -41.50
CA CYS A 622 -1.65 19.40 -41.42
C CYS A 622 -0.59 18.31 -41.16
N ARG A 623 0.45 18.30 -42.02
CA ARG A 623 1.55 17.32 -41.93
C ARG A 623 2.75 17.84 -41.16
N PHE A 624 2.62 18.96 -40.47
CA PHE A 624 3.72 19.55 -39.71
C PHE A 624 4.11 18.67 -38.53
N VAL A 625 5.40 18.30 -38.45
CA VAL A 625 5.98 17.52 -37.38
C VAL A 625 7.44 17.88 -37.15
N LEU A 626 7.85 18.00 -35.89
CA LEU A 626 9.25 18.07 -35.49
C LEU A 626 9.62 16.73 -34.81
N TRP A 627 10.43 15.91 -35.48
CA TRP A 627 10.85 14.61 -34.96
C TRP A 627 11.96 14.76 -33.92
N LYS A 628 11.87 14.12 -32.75
CA LYS A 628 12.93 14.08 -31.73
C LYS A 628 14.20 13.43 -32.25
N ASP A 629 14.03 12.41 -33.12
CA ASP A 629 15.11 11.73 -33.82
C ASP A 629 15.30 12.35 -35.24
N ASN A 630 15.74 13.60 -35.26
CA ASN A 630 15.86 14.35 -36.48
C ASN A 630 17.25 14.23 -37.12
N ALA A 631 17.33 13.78 -38.38
CA ALA A 631 18.59 13.57 -39.10
C ALA A 631 19.38 14.87 -39.32
N PHE A 632 18.70 16.03 -39.47
CA PHE A 632 19.36 17.32 -39.61
C PHE A 632 20.15 17.69 -38.35
N PHE A 633 19.53 17.57 -37.16
CA PHE A 633 20.18 17.84 -35.88
C PHE A 633 21.29 16.82 -35.56
N LYS A 634 21.08 15.55 -35.91
CA LYS A 634 22.13 14.52 -35.76
C LYS A 634 23.40 14.86 -36.53
N ARG A 635 23.25 15.35 -37.73
CA ARG A 635 24.41 15.81 -38.58
C ARG A 635 25.18 16.97 -37.94
N LEU A 636 24.51 17.81 -37.17
CA LEU A 636 25.12 18.88 -36.39
C LEU A 636 25.73 18.42 -35.05
N GLY A 637 25.65 17.13 -34.71
CA GLY A 637 26.03 16.59 -33.43
C GLY A 637 25.15 17.08 -32.29
N LYS A 638 23.89 17.42 -32.57
CA LYS A 638 22.90 17.97 -31.64
C LYS A 638 21.65 17.08 -31.57
N ARG A 639 20.85 17.28 -30.54
CA ARG A 639 19.52 16.70 -30.40
C ARG A 639 18.47 17.81 -30.53
N LEU A 640 17.36 17.49 -31.16
CA LEU A 640 16.17 18.31 -31.09
C LEU A 640 15.43 17.95 -29.79
N ASP A 641 15.57 18.77 -28.78
CA ASP A 641 14.89 18.65 -27.47
C ASP A 641 13.71 19.63 -27.36
N SER A 642 12.96 19.56 -26.27
CA SER A 642 11.78 20.40 -26.05
C SER A 642 12.10 21.88 -26.03
N HIS A 643 13.28 22.28 -25.52
CA HIS A 643 13.69 23.69 -25.47
C HIS A 643 14.02 24.23 -26.86
N VAL A 644 14.71 23.44 -27.67
CA VAL A 644 15.03 23.78 -29.05
C VAL A 644 13.76 23.84 -29.91
N ALA A 645 12.85 22.89 -29.70
CA ALA A 645 11.56 22.85 -30.40
C ALA A 645 10.67 24.05 -30.01
N ASP A 646 10.57 24.42 -28.74
CA ASP A 646 9.85 25.61 -28.30
C ASP A 646 10.37 26.89 -28.95
N LYS A 647 11.70 27.10 -28.95
CA LYS A 647 12.31 28.28 -29.60
C LYS A 647 12.05 28.31 -31.09
N LEU A 648 12.16 27.19 -31.79
CA LEU A 648 11.88 27.11 -33.23
C LEU A 648 10.43 27.43 -33.54
N LEU A 649 9.49 26.98 -32.73
CA LEU A 649 8.06 27.25 -32.92
C LEU A 649 7.69 28.70 -32.62
N ARG A 650 8.34 29.31 -31.59
CA ARG A 650 8.06 30.67 -31.17
C ARG A 650 8.77 31.70 -32.01
N ASP A 651 10.07 31.50 -32.28
CA ASP A 651 10.96 32.50 -32.83
C ASP A 651 11.31 32.21 -34.32
N GLY A 652 10.89 31.06 -34.85
CA GLY A 652 11.23 30.56 -36.19
C GLY A 652 12.71 30.15 -36.30
N ARG A 653 13.54 30.40 -35.28
CA ARG A 653 14.99 30.18 -35.29
C ARG A 653 15.55 29.86 -33.91
N VAL A 654 16.68 29.14 -33.91
CA VAL A 654 17.42 28.87 -32.69
C VAL A 654 18.92 28.87 -32.93
N ARG A 655 19.67 29.55 -32.06
CA ARG A 655 21.14 29.56 -32.11
C ARG A 655 21.67 28.36 -31.34
N LEU A 656 22.50 27.54 -32.01
CA LEU A 656 23.17 26.38 -31.44
C LEU A 656 24.69 26.64 -31.40
N LYS A 657 25.28 26.42 -30.24
CA LYS A 657 26.74 26.47 -30.05
C LYS A 657 27.35 25.08 -30.28
N ASP A 658 28.64 25.05 -30.66
CA ASP A 658 29.42 23.82 -30.77
C ASP A 658 28.77 22.75 -31.67
N CYS A 659 28.25 23.15 -32.83
CA CYS A 659 27.80 22.25 -33.88
C CYS A 659 29.01 21.56 -34.52
N LYS A 660 28.88 20.31 -34.92
CA LYS A 660 29.94 19.54 -35.58
C LYS A 660 29.79 19.59 -37.11
N SER A 661 30.85 19.93 -37.79
CA SER A 661 30.91 19.78 -39.28
C SER A 661 31.25 18.34 -39.65
N ALA A 662 31.02 17.97 -40.94
CA ALA A 662 31.39 16.65 -41.44
C ALA A 662 32.90 16.33 -41.32
N LYS A 663 33.75 17.36 -41.15
CA LYS A 663 35.20 17.25 -40.94
C LYS A 663 35.58 17.33 -39.44
N GLY A 664 34.60 17.23 -38.52
CA GLY A 664 34.81 17.22 -37.07
C GLY A 664 35.11 18.59 -36.41
N LYS A 665 35.17 19.69 -37.18
CA LYS A 665 35.37 21.04 -36.63
C LYS A 665 34.09 21.55 -35.97
N THR A 666 34.23 22.21 -34.81
CA THR A 666 33.12 22.86 -34.12
C THR A 666 32.85 24.26 -34.65
N TYR A 667 31.58 24.66 -34.72
CA TYR A 667 31.13 25.97 -35.15
C TYR A 667 29.78 26.31 -34.52
N ASN A 668 29.44 27.61 -34.51
CA ASN A 668 28.12 28.07 -34.08
C ASN A 668 27.28 28.35 -35.31
N ALA A 669 26.00 28.01 -35.24
CA ALA A 669 25.06 28.25 -36.35
C ALA A 669 23.67 28.58 -35.80
N THR A 670 22.92 29.35 -36.55
CA THR A 670 21.49 29.56 -36.32
C THR A 670 20.72 28.61 -37.23
N VAL A 671 19.86 27.78 -36.63
CA VAL A 671 18.93 26.93 -37.36
C VAL A 671 17.63 27.68 -37.57
N LEU A 672 17.18 27.74 -38.78
CA LEU A 672 15.89 28.31 -39.20
C LEU A 672 14.89 27.20 -39.45
N LEU A 673 13.65 27.40 -38.99
CA LEU A 673 12.50 26.53 -39.27
C LEU A 673 11.63 27.17 -40.34
N SER A 674 11.28 26.39 -41.38
CA SER A 674 10.30 26.75 -42.39
C SER A 674 9.40 25.55 -42.68
N CYS A 675 8.35 25.76 -43.47
CA CYS A 675 7.47 24.70 -43.96
C CYS A 675 7.69 24.46 -45.43
N GLU A 676 7.65 23.22 -45.86
CA GLU A 676 7.58 22.85 -47.27
C GLU A 676 6.16 23.09 -47.83
N THR A 677 5.99 23.09 -49.15
CA THR A 677 4.69 23.28 -49.79
C THR A 677 3.64 22.23 -49.41
N ASP A 678 4.08 21.05 -48.95
CA ASP A 678 3.23 19.96 -48.45
C ASP A 678 2.96 20.03 -46.92
N GLY A 679 3.44 21.10 -46.24
CA GLY A 679 3.26 21.35 -44.83
C GLY A 679 4.27 20.66 -43.90
N ARG A 680 5.29 19.96 -44.41
CA ARG A 680 6.35 19.34 -43.59
C ARG A 680 7.33 20.39 -43.08
N SER A 681 7.96 20.12 -41.94
CA SER A 681 9.02 20.96 -41.42
C SER A 681 10.32 20.85 -42.20
N LYS A 682 10.94 21.98 -42.47
CA LYS A 682 12.24 22.10 -43.14
C LYS A 682 13.18 22.91 -42.29
N PHE A 683 14.45 22.51 -42.24
CA PHE A 683 15.50 23.19 -41.50
C PHE A 683 16.61 23.69 -42.43
N SER A 684 17.09 24.90 -42.20
CA SER A 684 18.25 25.47 -42.86
C SER A 684 19.22 26.09 -41.86
N LEU A 685 20.47 26.30 -42.28
CA LEU A 685 21.49 26.95 -41.48
C LEU A 685 21.71 28.36 -42.00
N GLU A 686 21.75 29.29 -41.07
CA GLU A 686 22.22 30.64 -41.26
C GLU A 686 23.58 30.76 -40.52
N PHE A 687 24.62 31.13 -41.25
CA PHE A 687 25.94 31.35 -40.71
C PHE A 687 26.12 32.84 -40.45
N GLU A 688 26.58 33.22 -39.28
CA GLU A 688 27.01 34.58 -39.03
C GLU A 688 28.19 34.87 -39.97
N GLY A 689 27.98 35.75 -40.92
CA GLY A 689 28.99 36.12 -41.88
C GLY A 689 30.23 36.69 -41.19
N GLY A 690 31.31 35.90 -41.21
CA GLY A 690 32.62 36.44 -40.97
C GLY A 690 32.96 37.43 -42.08
N ARG A 691 33.18 38.66 -41.72
CA ARG A 691 33.97 39.62 -42.54
C ARG A 691 35.41 39.13 -42.59
#